data_1eaa1817bc44c0a1bd26f457983acb39
#
_entry.id   1eaa1817bc44c0a1bd26f457983acb39
#
_cell.length_a   1.000
_cell.length_b   1.000
_cell.length_c   1.000
_cell.angle_alpha   90.00
_cell.angle_beta   90.00
_cell.angle_gamma   90.00
#
_symmetry.space_group_name_H-M   'P 1'
#
loop_
_entity.id
_entity.type
_entity.pdbx_description
1 polymer ?
#
loop_
_entity_poly.entity_id
_entity_poly.type
_entity_poly.pdbx_seq_one_letter_code
_entity_poly.pdbx_strand_id
1 'polypeptide(L)'
;MAIRLSGIASGLDTDSMVKELVSAYSIKKQKYDKQLQKQEWIMSKWSDVNKKVYGFYSGTLSSMRLSGEYGVKTTYISRSEVAAITASSSAVVGSQTLSVKQLAASGYLTGGRLKLNGKNPETGTKLSDLGVSDGTIVVNGNTVKFTSDMTIGSLMDKFKSAGVNANYDNNTGRIYLSSTKSGLDGEFSVTAGDDAGLEALAKLGLMSVKDLNGNETSDMKRYRKISAADYDSSIEVNEKYEAKKITADSYRTTVEKDLKTATDNRKTLEESNNKLKEQLKNLSKDDYENETDYTNAVTELETKIADGDKKLEEYDKTISEKQALLDSDDALNAEVDRINGETLKELQDNAAAEIAMAKKIVGLYDSGALANSNDAARVTAQDSVIVLNGATYTNNSNSFSINGININATKTTTSVTQDAAGNTVETDDPVVITTSVDTQGMYDKIKKMFSEFNEMITYLDTLYYADSASGYEPLTSDEKEAMTDKQIEEWENKIKTALLRKDSTLSGFTSAMKNALIGTKVTIDGTDYTLSSFGIGTQSYFTAKDETRNNFHIDGNKDDAVSSSNSDKLMAAISSDPDKVVKFFTELSKNLYNAINDKMASQYSDYKDKVSTWEEKIADYEEKYYKKFSAMEVALSKLQSQQNSLANLFGSN
;
A
#
# COMPACT_ATOMS: atom_id res chain seq x y z
N MET A 1 -24.77 62.34 -23.38
CA MET A 1 -25.64 61.53 -24.27
C MET A 1 -25.59 62.15 -25.65
N ALA A 2 -24.94 61.54 -26.63
CA ALA A 2 -24.97 62.00 -28.00
C ALA A 2 -26.34 61.65 -28.58
N ILE A 3 -27.10 62.67 -29.01
CA ILE A 3 -28.37 62.49 -29.73
C ILE A 3 -28.04 61.86 -31.08
N ARG A 4 -28.36 60.57 -31.25
CA ARG A 4 -28.25 59.85 -32.53
C ARG A 4 -29.41 60.21 -33.38
N LEU A 5 -29.19 61.02 -34.46
CA LEU A 5 -30.12 61.27 -35.50
C LEU A 5 -30.03 60.16 -36.54
N SER A 6 -30.80 59.08 -36.40
CA SER A 6 -30.91 58.01 -37.38
C SER A 6 -32.16 58.24 -38.26
N GLY A 7 -32.02 58.03 -39.55
CA GLY A 7 -33.17 57.91 -40.47
C GLY A 7 -33.75 59.17 -41.14
N ILE A 8 -33.15 60.36 -40.94
CA ILE A 8 -33.74 61.60 -41.44
C ILE A 8 -33.70 61.77 -43.00
N ALA A 9 -32.78 61.03 -43.67
CA ALA A 9 -32.64 61.15 -45.15
C ALA A 9 -33.13 59.92 -45.93
N SER A 10 -33.34 58.78 -45.33
CA SER A 10 -33.73 57.54 -46.02
C SER A 10 -35.04 56.91 -45.53
N GLY A 11 -35.64 57.42 -44.45
CA GLY A 11 -36.83 56.83 -43.85
C GLY A 11 -36.62 55.40 -43.25
N LEU A 12 -35.37 54.90 -43.20
CA LEU A 12 -35.04 53.59 -42.69
C LEU A 12 -34.50 53.73 -41.25
N ASP A 13 -35.15 53.08 -40.32
CA ASP A 13 -34.67 52.95 -38.93
C ASP A 13 -33.49 51.93 -38.85
N THR A 14 -32.30 52.47 -39.17
CA THR A 14 -31.08 51.68 -39.22
C THR A 14 -30.68 51.15 -37.81
N ASP A 15 -31.04 51.86 -36.73
CA ASP A 15 -30.76 51.42 -35.36
C ASP A 15 -31.61 50.19 -34.95
N SER A 16 -32.89 50.19 -35.39
CA SER A 16 -33.76 49.01 -35.19
C SER A 16 -33.33 47.83 -36.03
N MET A 17 -32.91 48.03 -37.29
CA MET A 17 -32.39 46.95 -38.13
C MET A 17 -31.09 46.35 -37.59
N VAL A 18 -30.19 47.16 -37.07
CA VAL A 18 -28.95 46.70 -36.42
C VAL A 18 -29.27 45.91 -35.14
N LYS A 19 -30.19 46.39 -34.32
CA LYS A 19 -30.66 45.68 -33.12
C LYS A 19 -31.29 44.34 -33.44
N GLU A 20 -32.13 44.27 -34.46
CA GLU A 20 -32.74 43.00 -34.91
C GLU A 20 -31.72 42.01 -35.47
N LEU A 21 -30.73 42.49 -36.25
CA LEU A 21 -29.64 41.66 -36.75
C LEU A 21 -28.76 41.12 -35.61
N VAL A 22 -28.37 41.96 -34.65
CA VAL A 22 -27.60 41.55 -33.45
C VAL A 22 -28.41 40.55 -32.63
N SER A 23 -29.71 40.78 -32.45
CA SER A 23 -30.61 39.86 -31.74
C SER A 23 -30.72 38.50 -32.44
N ALA A 24 -30.87 38.47 -33.78
CA ALA A 24 -30.93 37.22 -34.54
C ALA A 24 -29.63 36.42 -34.47
N TYR A 25 -28.47 37.09 -34.42
CA TYR A 25 -27.18 36.42 -34.22
C TYR A 25 -26.97 35.93 -32.76
N SER A 26 -27.40 36.71 -31.79
CA SER A 26 -27.37 36.34 -30.37
C SER A 26 -28.20 35.07 -30.11
N ILE A 27 -29.41 34.97 -30.67
CA ILE A 27 -30.27 33.78 -30.56
C ILE A 27 -29.59 32.53 -31.14
N LYS A 28 -28.91 32.67 -32.29
CA LYS A 28 -28.17 31.55 -32.86
C LYS A 28 -27.00 31.12 -31.98
N LYS A 29 -26.24 32.06 -31.46
CA LYS A 29 -25.15 31.79 -30.52
C LYS A 29 -25.66 31.05 -29.26
N GLN A 30 -26.70 31.58 -28.62
CA GLN A 30 -27.33 30.95 -27.46
C GLN A 30 -27.76 29.49 -27.72
N LYS A 31 -28.27 29.20 -28.91
CA LYS A 31 -28.63 27.82 -29.29
C LYS A 31 -27.42 26.88 -29.29
N TYR A 32 -26.26 27.35 -29.77
CA TYR A 32 -25.03 26.55 -29.78
C TYR A 32 -24.44 26.42 -28.37
N ASP A 33 -24.43 27.47 -27.57
CA ASP A 33 -23.97 27.43 -26.19
C ASP A 33 -24.80 26.41 -25.38
N LYS A 34 -26.12 26.39 -25.56
CA LYS A 34 -27.00 25.37 -24.95
C LYS A 34 -26.69 23.94 -25.40
N GLN A 35 -26.34 23.74 -26.68
CA GLN A 35 -25.94 22.43 -27.19
C GLN A 35 -24.60 21.99 -26.66
N LEU A 36 -23.62 22.88 -26.58
CA LEU A 36 -22.31 22.63 -25.99
C LEU A 36 -22.45 22.20 -24.51
N GLN A 37 -23.14 22.99 -23.71
CA GLN A 37 -23.43 22.69 -22.31
C GLN A 37 -24.06 21.31 -22.13
N LYS A 38 -25.01 20.94 -22.99
CA LYS A 38 -25.65 19.62 -22.96
C LYS A 38 -24.66 18.51 -23.27
N GLN A 39 -23.72 18.71 -24.19
CA GLN A 39 -22.68 17.73 -24.50
C GLN A 39 -21.70 17.56 -23.35
N GLU A 40 -21.27 18.63 -22.71
CA GLU A 40 -20.42 18.56 -21.50
C GLU A 40 -21.09 17.74 -20.39
N TRP A 41 -22.39 17.95 -20.19
CA TRP A 41 -23.15 17.16 -19.22
C TRP A 41 -23.26 15.67 -19.59
N ILE A 42 -23.45 15.36 -20.89
CA ILE A 42 -23.43 13.99 -21.39
C ILE A 42 -22.06 13.34 -21.13
N MET A 43 -20.97 14.05 -21.42
CA MET A 43 -19.61 13.57 -21.17
C MET A 43 -19.35 13.30 -19.68
N SER A 44 -19.75 14.23 -18.82
CA SER A 44 -19.68 14.06 -17.36
C SER A 44 -20.48 12.83 -16.92
N LYS A 45 -21.68 12.62 -17.45
CA LYS A 45 -22.55 11.50 -17.10
C LYS A 45 -21.95 10.15 -17.53
N TRP A 46 -21.33 10.10 -18.72
CA TRP A 46 -20.59 8.91 -19.17
C TRP A 46 -19.34 8.65 -18.33
N SER A 47 -18.67 9.70 -17.88
CA SER A 47 -17.56 9.54 -16.92
C SER A 47 -18.02 8.88 -15.61
N ASP A 48 -19.19 9.26 -15.09
CA ASP A 48 -19.77 8.66 -13.88
C ASP A 48 -20.16 7.19 -14.11
N VAL A 49 -20.76 6.88 -15.26
CA VAL A 49 -21.05 5.49 -15.67
C VAL A 49 -19.78 4.67 -15.73
N ASN A 50 -18.74 5.18 -16.38
CA ASN A 50 -17.46 4.49 -16.50
C ASN A 50 -16.81 4.24 -15.14
N LYS A 51 -16.80 5.22 -14.22
CA LYS A 51 -16.31 5.05 -12.86
C LYS A 51 -17.05 3.94 -12.10
N LYS A 52 -18.38 3.92 -12.20
CA LYS A 52 -19.20 2.90 -11.53
C LYS A 52 -18.91 1.50 -12.07
N VAL A 53 -18.88 1.34 -13.39
CA VAL A 53 -18.57 0.07 -14.07
C VAL A 53 -17.15 -0.39 -13.78
N TYR A 54 -16.18 0.52 -13.90
CA TYR A 54 -14.77 0.22 -13.65
C TYR A 54 -14.52 -0.18 -12.19
N GLY A 55 -15.22 0.43 -11.24
CA GLY A 55 -15.13 0.07 -9.83
C GLY A 55 -15.52 -1.39 -9.58
N PHE A 56 -16.63 -1.85 -10.16
CA PHE A 56 -17.04 -3.26 -10.08
C PHE A 56 -16.08 -4.18 -10.85
N TYR A 57 -15.70 -3.80 -12.09
CA TYR A 57 -14.83 -4.56 -12.95
C TYR A 57 -13.44 -4.80 -12.36
N SER A 58 -12.78 -3.75 -11.87
CA SER A 58 -11.43 -3.82 -11.30
C SER A 58 -11.39 -4.30 -9.86
N GLY A 59 -12.50 -4.19 -9.14
CA GLY A 59 -12.67 -4.60 -7.76
C GLY A 59 -13.13 -6.05 -7.63
N THR A 60 -14.34 -6.25 -7.12
CA THR A 60 -14.90 -7.56 -6.78
C THR A 60 -14.87 -8.53 -7.98
N LEU A 61 -15.26 -8.11 -9.17
CA LEU A 61 -15.30 -9.00 -10.33
C LEU A 61 -13.90 -9.48 -10.74
N SER A 62 -12.88 -8.61 -10.64
CA SER A 62 -11.50 -8.98 -10.96
C SER A 62 -10.96 -10.07 -10.04
N SER A 63 -11.27 -10.03 -8.75
CA SER A 63 -10.86 -11.06 -7.80
C SER A 63 -11.65 -12.37 -7.97
N MET A 64 -12.96 -12.27 -8.22
CA MET A 64 -13.85 -13.43 -8.36
C MET A 64 -13.57 -14.31 -9.60
N ARG A 65 -12.70 -13.88 -10.52
CA ARG A 65 -12.20 -14.72 -11.62
C ARG A 65 -11.19 -15.77 -11.17
N LEU A 66 -10.68 -15.67 -9.96
CA LEU A 66 -9.66 -16.54 -9.40
C LEU A 66 -10.32 -17.56 -8.48
N SER A 67 -10.08 -18.84 -8.68
CA SER A 67 -10.65 -19.92 -7.85
C SER A 67 -10.27 -19.78 -6.36
N GLY A 68 -9.07 -19.25 -6.07
CA GLY A 68 -8.60 -19.00 -4.72
C GLY A 68 -9.47 -18.01 -3.93
N GLU A 69 -10.20 -17.11 -4.60
CA GLU A 69 -11.08 -16.16 -3.95
C GLU A 69 -12.27 -16.85 -3.28
N TYR A 70 -12.77 -17.94 -3.85
CA TYR A 70 -13.86 -18.74 -3.26
C TYR A 70 -13.38 -19.74 -2.22
N GLY A 71 -12.10 -20.07 -2.23
CA GLY A 71 -11.48 -21.06 -1.35
C GLY A 71 -11.35 -20.59 0.10
N VAL A 72 -12.39 -19.94 0.63
CA VAL A 72 -12.42 -19.48 2.02
C VAL A 72 -12.37 -20.66 2.96
N LYS A 73 -11.44 -20.63 3.90
CA LYS A 73 -11.31 -21.64 4.94
C LYS A 73 -11.55 -21.01 6.30
N THR A 74 -12.17 -21.75 7.16
CA THR A 74 -12.28 -21.39 8.58
C THR A 74 -11.47 -22.36 9.43
N THR A 75 -10.97 -21.85 10.53
CA THR A 75 -10.17 -22.64 11.49
C THR A 75 -10.80 -22.57 12.87
N TYR A 76 -10.77 -23.69 13.54
CA TYR A 76 -11.12 -23.81 14.95
C TYR A 76 -9.92 -24.37 15.69
N ILE A 77 -9.62 -23.83 16.85
CA ILE A 77 -8.61 -24.35 17.78
C ILE A 77 -9.27 -24.71 19.10
N SER A 78 -8.90 -25.86 19.65
CA SER A 78 -9.52 -26.38 20.88
C SER A 78 -9.30 -25.49 22.11
N ARG A 79 -8.22 -24.67 22.12
CA ARG A 79 -7.89 -23.67 23.15
C ARG A 79 -7.36 -22.39 22.49
N SER A 80 -8.22 -21.40 22.40
CA SER A 80 -7.94 -20.14 21.69
C SER A 80 -6.86 -19.28 22.37
N GLU A 81 -6.57 -19.49 23.66
CA GLU A 81 -5.51 -18.81 24.40
C GLU A 81 -4.09 -19.25 24.00
N VAL A 82 -3.96 -20.43 23.33
CA VAL A 82 -2.65 -20.98 22.92
C VAL A 82 -2.15 -20.33 21.64
N ALA A 83 -3.02 -20.18 20.67
CA ALA A 83 -2.65 -19.53 19.39
C ALA A 83 -3.87 -18.94 18.69
N ALA A 84 -3.66 -17.87 17.93
CA ALA A 84 -4.59 -17.40 16.93
C ALA A 84 -4.25 -18.06 15.60
N ILE A 85 -5.25 -18.69 14.97
CA ILE A 85 -5.06 -19.45 13.72
C ILE A 85 -5.90 -18.81 12.62
N THR A 86 -5.31 -18.67 11.43
CA THR A 86 -6.03 -18.34 10.20
C THR A 86 -5.61 -19.28 9.09
N ALA A 87 -6.49 -19.53 8.13
CA ALA A 87 -6.18 -20.39 6.99
C ALA A 87 -6.32 -19.60 5.68
N SER A 88 -5.39 -19.83 4.77
CA SER A 88 -5.49 -19.39 3.38
C SER A 88 -6.38 -20.35 2.59
N SER A 89 -6.73 -19.98 1.36
CA SER A 89 -7.48 -20.85 0.44
C SER A 89 -6.75 -22.15 0.11
N SER A 90 -5.43 -22.18 0.23
CA SER A 90 -4.57 -23.36 -0.02
C SER A 90 -4.47 -24.30 1.17
N ALA A 91 -4.99 -23.95 2.36
CA ALA A 91 -4.92 -24.79 3.53
C ALA A 91 -5.67 -26.12 3.33
N VAL A 92 -5.06 -27.20 3.80
CA VAL A 92 -5.66 -28.53 3.73
C VAL A 92 -6.76 -28.66 4.80
N VAL A 93 -7.93 -29.13 4.38
CA VAL A 93 -9.04 -29.44 5.30
C VAL A 93 -8.70 -30.66 6.14
N GLY A 94 -8.97 -30.59 7.43
CA GLY A 94 -8.70 -31.68 8.37
C GLY A 94 -8.29 -31.18 9.74
N SER A 95 -7.97 -32.12 10.63
CA SER A 95 -7.51 -31.84 11.99
C SER A 95 -6.00 -32.03 12.10
N GLN A 96 -5.34 -31.11 12.79
CA GLN A 96 -3.91 -31.08 13.02
C GLN A 96 -3.63 -30.87 14.50
N THR A 97 -2.53 -31.45 15.00
CA THR A 97 -2.12 -31.30 16.39
C THR A 97 -0.99 -30.28 16.49
N LEU A 98 -1.14 -29.29 17.34
CA LEU A 98 -0.16 -28.23 17.59
C LEU A 98 0.33 -28.29 19.05
N SER A 99 1.65 -28.37 19.24
CA SER A 99 2.32 -28.08 20.49
C SER A 99 3.12 -26.80 20.35
N VAL A 100 3.00 -25.89 21.29
CA VAL A 100 3.85 -24.69 21.42
C VAL A 100 4.86 -24.96 22.53
N LYS A 101 6.09 -25.29 22.14
CA LYS A 101 7.15 -25.66 23.09
C LYS A 101 7.76 -24.43 23.72
N GLN A 102 7.98 -23.38 22.92
CA GLN A 102 8.65 -22.16 23.35
C GLN A 102 8.11 -20.98 22.56
N LEU A 103 7.96 -19.83 23.22
CA LEU A 103 7.65 -18.57 22.56
C LEU A 103 8.94 -17.80 22.27
N ALA A 104 8.95 -17.09 21.16
CA ALA A 104 10.01 -16.13 20.87
C ALA A 104 10.02 -15.02 21.92
N ALA A 105 11.18 -14.68 22.38
CA ALA A 105 11.41 -13.56 23.28
C ALA A 105 12.52 -12.66 22.74
N SER A 106 12.37 -11.36 22.95
CA SER A 106 13.42 -10.39 22.71
C SER A 106 14.45 -10.41 23.85
N GLY A 107 15.68 -10.06 23.54
CA GLY A 107 16.68 -9.80 24.58
C GLY A 107 16.33 -8.54 25.38
N TYR A 108 16.44 -8.61 26.70
CA TYR A 108 16.28 -7.48 27.62
C TYR A 108 17.43 -7.39 28.62
N LEU A 109 17.86 -6.16 28.91
CA LEU A 109 18.74 -5.86 30.02
C LEU A 109 18.10 -4.76 30.88
N THR A 110 17.65 -5.13 32.06
CA THR A 110 17.21 -4.19 33.08
C THR A 110 18.41 -3.85 33.95
N GLY A 111 18.88 -2.61 33.84
CA GLY A 111 20.03 -2.16 34.61
C GLY A 111 19.80 -2.12 36.13
N GLY A 112 20.87 -2.14 36.89
CA GLY A 112 20.85 -1.92 38.32
C GLY A 112 20.32 -0.52 38.66
N ARG A 113 19.91 -0.33 39.93
CA ARG A 113 19.34 0.92 40.41
C ARG A 113 20.44 1.96 40.68
N LEU A 114 20.43 3.02 39.86
CA LEU A 114 21.36 4.14 40.04
C LEU A 114 20.93 5.02 41.23
N LYS A 115 21.92 5.49 41.98
CA LYS A 115 21.71 6.46 43.06
C LYS A 115 22.78 7.56 43.02
N LEU A 116 22.32 8.79 43.13
CA LEU A 116 23.17 9.96 43.30
C LEU A 116 22.71 10.69 44.58
N ASN A 117 23.57 10.77 45.60
CA ASN A 117 23.24 11.38 46.88
C ASN A 117 21.94 10.83 47.50
N GLY A 118 21.71 9.51 47.38
CA GLY A 118 20.53 8.81 47.90
C GLY A 118 19.25 8.92 47.08
N LYS A 119 19.22 9.74 46.02
CA LYS A 119 18.08 9.92 45.09
C LYS A 119 18.37 9.25 43.74
N ASN A 120 17.31 9.00 42.97
CA ASN A 120 17.48 8.60 41.58
C ASN A 120 18.02 9.78 40.78
N PRO A 121 19.03 9.62 39.95
CA PRO A 121 19.46 10.65 39.02
C PRO A 121 18.36 10.98 38.00
N GLU A 122 18.41 12.17 37.40
CA GLU A 122 17.51 12.55 36.31
C GLU A 122 18.16 12.23 34.94
N THR A 123 17.38 12.15 33.89
CA THR A 123 17.85 11.95 32.51
C THR A 123 18.92 12.97 32.10
N GLY A 124 18.83 14.20 32.62
CA GLY A 124 19.80 15.28 32.43
C GLY A 124 21.06 15.22 33.30
N THR A 125 21.19 14.23 34.20
CA THR A 125 22.38 14.09 35.08
C THR A 125 23.59 13.74 34.23
N LYS A 126 24.72 14.42 34.48
CA LYS A 126 25.97 14.12 33.77
C LYS A 126 26.58 12.80 34.21
N LEU A 127 27.28 12.12 33.30
CA LEU A 127 27.98 10.87 33.59
C LEU A 127 29.11 11.08 34.63
N SER A 128 29.77 12.25 34.61
CA SER A 128 30.76 12.65 35.64
C SER A 128 30.19 12.65 37.04
N ASP A 129 28.93 13.03 37.24
CA ASP A 129 28.27 13.08 38.55
C ASP A 129 28.06 11.65 39.09
N LEU A 130 27.99 10.65 38.22
CA LEU A 130 27.94 9.23 38.55
C LEU A 130 29.34 8.61 38.65
N GLY A 131 30.39 9.43 38.52
CA GLY A 131 31.79 8.99 38.56
C GLY A 131 32.25 8.27 37.29
N VAL A 132 31.53 8.41 36.19
CA VAL A 132 31.87 7.80 34.89
C VAL A 132 32.84 8.73 34.14
N SER A 133 34.00 8.19 33.75
CA SER A 133 35.03 8.88 32.93
C SER A 133 34.78 8.64 31.42
N ASP A 134 35.48 9.40 30.58
CA ASP A 134 35.44 9.21 29.12
C ASP A 134 35.87 7.79 28.74
N GLY A 135 35.14 7.16 27.82
CA GLY A 135 35.42 5.78 27.45
C GLY A 135 34.56 5.28 26.28
N THR A 136 34.63 3.96 26.08
CA THR A 136 33.91 3.28 25.01
C THR A 136 33.16 2.05 25.52
N ILE A 137 31.91 1.92 25.07
CA ILE A 137 31.07 0.73 25.24
C ILE A 137 30.79 0.17 23.83
N VAL A 138 30.78 -1.15 23.69
CA VAL A 138 30.43 -1.80 22.43
C VAL A 138 29.04 -2.40 22.56
N VAL A 139 28.13 -2.00 21.68
CA VAL A 139 26.74 -2.49 21.62
C VAL A 139 26.54 -3.14 20.25
N ASN A 140 26.26 -4.42 20.21
CA ASN A 140 26.11 -5.18 18.95
C ASN A 140 27.30 -5.03 17.98
N GLY A 141 28.53 -4.99 18.52
CA GLY A 141 29.73 -4.75 17.72
C GLY A 141 29.96 -3.29 17.34
N ASN A 142 29.00 -2.38 17.57
CA ASN A 142 29.14 -0.96 17.31
C ASN A 142 29.79 -0.24 18.49
N THR A 143 30.86 0.50 18.24
CA THR A 143 31.57 1.27 19.26
C THR A 143 30.80 2.55 19.59
N VAL A 144 30.36 2.66 20.84
CA VAL A 144 29.70 3.85 21.42
C VAL A 144 30.73 4.62 22.26
N LYS A 145 31.24 5.70 21.71
CA LYS A 145 32.11 6.64 22.43
C LYS A 145 31.26 7.58 23.29
N PHE A 146 31.61 7.75 24.54
CA PHE A 146 30.97 8.67 25.46
C PHE A 146 32.00 9.49 26.21
N THR A 147 31.59 10.68 26.66
CA THR A 147 32.39 11.59 27.47
C THR A 147 31.70 11.82 28.81
N SER A 148 32.46 12.15 29.82
CA SER A 148 32.00 12.34 31.20
C SER A 148 31.03 13.53 31.34
N ASP A 149 31.06 14.48 30.43
CA ASP A 149 30.12 15.63 30.37
C ASP A 149 28.79 15.29 29.69
N MET A 150 28.67 14.14 29.02
CA MET A 150 27.39 13.68 28.50
C MET A 150 26.39 13.40 29.61
N THR A 151 25.10 13.52 29.26
CA THR A 151 24.00 13.16 30.15
C THR A 151 23.60 11.68 29.96
N ILE A 152 22.88 11.12 30.95
CA ILE A 152 22.28 9.78 30.83
C ILE A 152 21.42 9.71 29.56
N GLY A 153 20.58 10.74 29.30
CA GLY A 153 19.74 10.79 28.10
C GLY A 153 20.54 10.73 26.80
N SER A 154 21.61 11.52 26.69
CA SER A 154 22.49 11.51 25.52
C SER A 154 23.17 10.14 25.30
N LEU A 155 23.52 9.45 26.39
CA LEU A 155 24.05 8.07 26.28
C LEU A 155 22.98 7.09 25.78
N MET A 156 21.72 7.23 26.25
CA MET A 156 20.61 6.40 25.74
C MET A 156 20.41 6.60 24.23
N ASP A 157 20.52 7.81 23.72
CA ASP A 157 20.40 8.06 22.29
C ASP A 157 21.55 7.45 21.47
N LYS A 158 22.77 7.43 22.04
CA LYS A 158 23.88 6.71 21.41
C LYS A 158 23.66 5.17 21.40
N PHE A 159 23.08 4.61 22.46
CA PHE A 159 22.73 3.18 22.49
C PHE A 159 21.66 2.85 21.43
N LYS A 160 20.63 3.72 21.29
CA LYS A 160 19.64 3.56 20.20
C LYS A 160 20.30 3.57 18.81
N SER A 161 21.22 4.51 18.61
CA SER A 161 21.98 4.58 17.35
C SER A 161 22.88 3.35 17.09
N ALA A 162 23.25 2.63 18.16
CA ALA A 162 24.01 1.39 18.08
C ALA A 162 23.14 0.13 17.87
N GLY A 163 21.82 0.27 17.73
CA GLY A 163 20.93 -0.81 17.30
C GLY A 163 20.16 -1.51 18.41
N VAL A 164 20.04 -0.89 19.59
CA VAL A 164 19.17 -1.37 20.67
C VAL A 164 18.15 -0.31 21.06
N ASN A 165 16.99 -0.72 21.60
CA ASN A 165 16.13 0.20 22.30
C ASN A 165 16.76 0.53 23.64
N ALA A 166 16.82 1.80 24.01
CA ALA A 166 17.40 2.26 25.26
C ALA A 166 16.53 3.33 25.92
N ASN A 167 16.31 3.19 27.19
CA ASN A 167 15.57 4.17 27.98
C ASN A 167 16.11 4.24 29.40
N TYR A 168 16.06 5.41 30.01
CA TYR A 168 16.28 5.62 31.42
C TYR A 168 14.98 6.10 32.09
N ASP A 169 14.59 5.43 33.15
CA ASP A 169 13.40 5.80 33.92
C ASP A 169 13.81 6.47 35.26
N ASN A 170 13.51 7.77 35.36
CA ASN A 170 13.80 8.58 36.55
C ASN A 170 13.11 8.04 37.81
N ASN A 171 11.93 7.41 37.69
CA ASN A 171 11.18 6.93 38.84
C ASN A 171 11.83 5.69 39.48
N THR A 172 12.32 4.79 38.65
CA THR A 172 12.98 3.57 39.10
C THR A 172 14.49 3.73 39.27
N GLY A 173 15.08 4.75 38.61
CA GLY A 173 16.52 4.97 38.57
C GLY A 173 17.26 3.88 37.77
N ARG A 174 16.62 3.31 36.72
CA ARG A 174 17.17 2.19 35.97
C ARG A 174 17.30 2.50 34.49
N ILE A 175 18.33 1.98 33.86
CA ILE A 175 18.48 1.91 32.42
C ILE A 175 17.83 0.61 31.93
N TYR A 176 17.03 0.71 30.89
CA TYR A 176 16.40 -0.41 30.22
C TYR A 176 16.91 -0.48 28.79
N LEU A 177 17.48 -1.63 28.44
CA LEU A 177 17.90 -1.95 27.08
C LEU A 177 17.08 -3.14 26.58
N SER A 178 16.67 -3.10 25.32
CA SER A 178 16.06 -4.27 24.67
C SER A 178 16.45 -4.35 23.22
N SER A 179 16.39 -5.54 22.66
CA SER A 179 16.60 -5.71 21.24
C SER A 179 15.49 -5.04 20.42
N THR A 180 15.80 -4.71 19.18
CA THR A 180 14.84 -4.20 18.20
C THR A 180 14.10 -5.32 17.46
N LYS A 181 14.52 -6.58 17.66
CA LYS A 181 13.95 -7.78 17.06
C LYS A 181 13.62 -8.80 18.14
N SER A 182 12.72 -9.74 17.84
CA SER A 182 12.47 -10.93 18.67
C SER A 182 13.28 -12.13 18.15
N GLY A 183 13.28 -13.21 18.92
CA GLY A 183 14.02 -14.42 18.58
C GLY A 183 15.53 -14.26 18.75
N LEU A 184 16.28 -15.30 18.41
CA LEU A 184 17.74 -15.31 18.52
C LEU A 184 18.40 -14.19 17.71
N ASP A 185 17.81 -13.77 16.60
CA ASP A 185 18.23 -12.59 15.82
C ASP A 185 18.14 -11.28 16.63
N GLY A 186 17.38 -11.29 17.70
CA GLY A 186 17.23 -10.19 18.64
C GLY A 186 18.18 -10.27 19.83
N GLU A 187 19.10 -11.24 19.90
CA GLU A 187 20.12 -11.23 20.95
C GLU A 187 21.05 -10.03 20.71
N PHE A 188 21.38 -9.34 21.80
CA PHE A 188 22.26 -8.20 21.75
C PHE A 188 23.34 -8.28 22.82
N SER A 189 24.49 -7.70 22.52
CA SER A 189 25.59 -7.61 23.47
C SER A 189 25.81 -6.16 23.89
N VAL A 190 26.17 -6.00 25.16
CA VAL A 190 26.68 -4.75 25.73
C VAL A 190 27.95 -5.08 26.46
N THR A 191 29.10 -4.68 25.91
CA THR A 191 30.41 -4.98 26.44
C THR A 191 31.25 -3.71 26.51
N ALA A 192 32.33 -3.75 27.29
CA ALA A 192 33.26 -2.63 27.34
C ALA A 192 34.18 -2.60 26.11
N GLY A 193 34.45 -1.43 25.57
CA GLY A 193 35.44 -1.25 24.51
C GLY A 193 36.83 -0.90 25.03
N ASP A 194 36.89 -0.40 26.28
CA ASP A 194 38.11 -0.10 27.04
C ASP A 194 37.87 -0.21 28.54
N ASP A 195 38.91 0.03 29.35
CA ASP A 195 38.83 -0.08 30.83
C ASP A 195 37.86 0.96 31.43
N ALA A 196 37.78 2.18 30.86
CA ALA A 196 36.83 3.19 31.28
C ALA A 196 35.39 2.78 30.95
N GLY A 197 35.18 2.13 29.80
CA GLY A 197 33.89 1.52 29.43
C GLY A 197 33.45 0.42 30.39
N LEU A 198 34.37 -0.40 30.87
CA LEU A 198 34.08 -1.43 31.88
C LEU A 198 33.62 -0.79 33.20
N GLU A 199 34.35 0.23 33.69
CA GLU A 199 33.93 0.98 34.86
C GLU A 199 32.59 1.67 34.67
N ALA A 200 32.33 2.23 33.49
CA ALA A 200 31.06 2.83 33.15
C ALA A 200 29.91 1.82 33.21
N LEU A 201 30.06 0.62 32.62
CA LEU A 201 29.04 -0.43 32.70
C LEU A 201 28.76 -0.84 34.16
N ALA A 202 29.79 -0.95 35.00
CA ALA A 202 29.64 -1.24 36.41
C ALA A 202 28.88 -0.13 37.16
N LYS A 203 29.29 1.14 36.98
CA LYS A 203 28.68 2.31 37.63
C LYS A 203 27.26 2.59 37.13
N LEU A 204 26.96 2.34 35.85
CA LEU A 204 25.64 2.45 35.26
C LEU A 204 24.74 1.24 35.53
N GLY A 205 25.22 0.27 36.29
CA GLY A 205 24.45 -0.93 36.67
C GLY A 205 24.08 -1.81 35.47
N LEU A 206 24.84 -1.78 34.36
CA LEU A 206 24.55 -2.51 33.13
C LEU A 206 25.20 -3.91 33.09
N MET A 207 25.79 -4.36 34.20
CA MET A 207 26.38 -5.68 34.32
C MET A 207 25.50 -6.60 35.19
N SER A 208 24.90 -7.62 34.59
CA SER A 208 24.08 -8.61 35.29
C SER A 208 24.98 -9.71 35.84
N VAL A 209 25.40 -9.62 37.11
CA VAL A 209 26.36 -10.55 37.74
C VAL A 209 25.70 -11.53 38.70
N LYS A 210 24.59 -11.16 39.35
CA LYS A 210 23.81 -12.02 40.26
C LYS A 210 22.33 -12.00 39.90
N ASP A 211 21.65 -13.12 40.08
CA ASP A 211 20.20 -13.22 40.00
C ASP A 211 19.52 -12.73 41.31
N LEU A 212 18.18 -12.72 41.33
CA LEU A 212 17.40 -12.33 42.51
C LEU A 212 17.62 -13.23 43.74
N ASN A 213 18.17 -14.42 43.55
CA ASN A 213 18.49 -15.38 44.60
C ASN A 213 19.94 -15.26 45.07
N GLY A 214 20.72 -14.32 44.51
CA GLY A 214 22.12 -14.11 44.82
C GLY A 214 23.10 -15.06 44.14
N ASN A 215 22.62 -15.92 43.22
CA ASN A 215 23.46 -16.80 42.42
C ASN A 215 24.08 -16.04 41.26
N GLU A 216 25.25 -16.52 40.79
CA GLU A 216 25.82 -15.98 39.55
C GLU A 216 24.85 -16.16 38.36
N THR A 217 24.69 -15.09 37.58
CA THR A 217 23.91 -15.12 36.35
C THR A 217 24.54 -16.05 35.31
N SER A 218 23.79 -16.38 34.27
CA SER A 218 24.31 -17.09 33.10
C SER A 218 25.51 -16.38 32.48
N ASP A 219 25.45 -15.05 32.41
CA ASP A 219 26.53 -14.22 31.85
C ASP A 219 27.78 -14.31 32.70
N MET A 220 27.63 -14.24 34.03
CA MET A 220 28.77 -14.36 34.91
C MET A 220 29.41 -15.77 34.87
N LYS A 221 28.59 -16.82 34.81
CA LYS A 221 29.04 -18.20 34.60
C LYS A 221 29.77 -18.35 33.27
N ARG A 222 29.27 -17.70 32.21
CA ARG A 222 29.93 -17.64 30.88
C ARG A 222 31.29 -16.94 31.00
N TYR A 223 31.37 -15.77 31.64
CA TYR A 223 32.63 -15.05 31.82
C TYR A 223 33.65 -15.90 32.59
N ARG A 224 33.25 -16.63 33.62
CA ARG A 224 34.14 -17.57 34.32
C ARG A 224 34.64 -18.67 33.39
N LYS A 225 33.74 -19.25 32.57
CA LYS A 225 34.11 -20.28 31.60
C LYS A 225 35.14 -19.79 30.61
N ILE A 226 34.86 -18.65 29.94
CA ILE A 226 35.73 -18.15 28.89
C ILE A 226 37.00 -17.45 29.41
N SER A 227 37.04 -17.06 30.68
CA SER A 227 38.25 -16.54 31.34
C SER A 227 39.21 -17.61 31.79
N ALA A 228 38.80 -18.87 31.80
CA ALA A 228 39.65 -20.00 32.24
C ALA A 228 40.87 -20.15 31.30
N ALA A 229 41.98 -20.60 31.86
CA ALA A 229 43.25 -20.71 31.13
C ALA A 229 43.22 -21.79 30.03
N ASP A 230 42.35 -22.77 30.15
CA ASP A 230 42.16 -23.88 29.24
C ASP A 230 40.98 -23.69 28.26
N TYR A 231 40.37 -22.49 28.26
CA TYR A 231 39.26 -22.24 27.36
C TYR A 231 39.73 -22.11 25.90
N ASP A 232 39.15 -22.94 25.02
CA ASP A 232 39.36 -22.92 23.59
C ASP A 232 38.17 -22.27 22.87
N SER A 233 38.38 -21.07 22.35
CA SER A 233 37.35 -20.33 21.59
C SER A 233 37.14 -20.85 20.17
N SER A 234 38.02 -21.71 19.65
CA SER A 234 37.98 -22.17 18.25
C SER A 234 36.67 -22.90 17.92
N ILE A 235 36.11 -23.64 18.87
CA ILE A 235 34.85 -24.37 18.69
C ILE A 235 33.69 -23.38 18.41
N GLU A 236 33.50 -22.39 19.29
CA GLU A 236 32.43 -21.40 19.13
C GLU A 236 32.65 -20.52 17.90
N VAL A 237 33.91 -20.16 17.59
CA VAL A 237 34.26 -19.41 16.37
C VAL A 237 33.91 -20.21 15.13
N ASN A 238 34.27 -21.49 15.08
CA ASN A 238 33.99 -22.34 13.93
C ASN A 238 32.49 -22.59 13.74
N GLU A 239 31.72 -22.82 14.85
CA GLU A 239 30.25 -22.94 14.75
C GLU A 239 29.60 -21.67 14.18
N LYS A 240 30.02 -20.50 14.68
CA LYS A 240 29.50 -19.19 14.16
C LYS A 240 29.93 -18.94 12.73
N TYR A 241 31.15 -19.36 12.36
CA TYR A 241 31.67 -19.23 11.00
C TYR A 241 30.89 -20.14 10.03
N GLU A 242 30.67 -21.41 10.36
CA GLU A 242 29.88 -22.33 9.54
C GLU A 242 28.44 -21.83 9.31
N ALA A 243 27.86 -21.15 10.31
CA ALA A 243 26.53 -20.54 10.20
C ALA A 243 26.48 -19.27 9.34
N LYS A 244 27.63 -18.56 9.22
CA LYS A 244 27.69 -17.27 8.51
C LYS A 244 28.37 -17.35 7.15
N LYS A 245 29.21 -18.37 6.90
CA LYS A 245 29.93 -18.48 5.63
C LYS A 245 28.97 -18.56 4.46
N ILE A 246 29.33 -17.87 3.39
CA ILE A 246 28.59 -17.92 2.15
C ILE A 246 29.20 -18.96 1.19
N THR A 247 28.36 -19.55 0.34
CA THR A 247 28.78 -20.45 -0.73
C THR A 247 28.81 -19.69 -2.07
N ALA A 248 29.58 -20.19 -3.04
CA ALA A 248 29.62 -19.63 -4.39
C ALA A 248 28.23 -19.55 -5.02
N ASP A 249 27.40 -20.58 -4.85
CA ASP A 249 26.02 -20.62 -5.39
C ASP A 249 25.12 -19.56 -4.76
N SER A 250 25.18 -19.41 -3.41
CA SER A 250 24.38 -18.40 -2.71
C SER A 250 24.82 -16.97 -3.05
N TYR A 251 26.14 -16.77 -3.20
CA TYR A 251 26.69 -15.48 -3.58
C TYR A 251 26.38 -15.15 -5.04
N ARG A 252 26.49 -16.12 -5.97
CA ARG A 252 26.07 -16.00 -7.37
C ARG A 252 24.63 -15.51 -7.47
N THR A 253 23.70 -16.16 -6.75
CA THR A 253 22.28 -15.77 -6.71
C THR A 253 22.11 -14.33 -6.24
N THR A 254 22.90 -13.90 -5.25
CA THR A 254 22.87 -12.52 -4.75
C THR A 254 23.38 -11.54 -5.80
N VAL A 255 24.52 -11.86 -6.45
CA VAL A 255 25.11 -11.03 -7.52
C VAL A 255 24.18 -10.92 -8.72
N GLU A 256 23.52 -12.01 -9.14
CA GLU A 256 22.50 -12.01 -10.22
C GLU A 256 21.31 -11.10 -9.88
N LYS A 257 20.81 -11.17 -8.66
CA LYS A 257 19.74 -10.30 -8.18
C LYS A 257 20.16 -8.83 -8.18
N ASP A 258 21.36 -8.55 -7.68
CA ASP A 258 21.90 -7.20 -7.63
C ASP A 258 22.13 -6.64 -9.04
N LEU A 259 22.68 -7.46 -9.96
CA LEU A 259 22.88 -7.12 -11.36
C LEU A 259 21.55 -6.77 -12.04
N LYS A 260 20.54 -7.62 -11.84
CA LYS A 260 19.20 -7.34 -12.34
C LYS A 260 18.65 -6.03 -11.80
N THR A 261 18.75 -5.81 -10.50
CA THR A 261 18.27 -4.59 -9.83
C THR A 261 19.00 -3.35 -10.37
N ALA A 262 20.32 -3.41 -10.52
CA ALA A 262 21.11 -2.31 -11.06
C ALA A 262 20.73 -2.02 -12.53
N THR A 263 20.51 -3.06 -13.33
CA THR A 263 20.09 -2.94 -14.74
C THR A 263 18.70 -2.32 -14.87
N ASP A 264 17.74 -2.76 -14.07
CA ASP A 264 16.38 -2.24 -14.06
C ASP A 264 16.36 -0.75 -13.61
N ASN A 265 17.13 -0.42 -12.57
CA ASN A 265 17.26 0.96 -12.07
C ASN A 265 17.93 1.86 -13.09
N ARG A 266 19.03 1.39 -13.74
CA ARG A 266 19.69 2.10 -14.82
C ARG A 266 18.74 2.44 -15.95
N LYS A 267 17.95 1.46 -16.41
CA LYS A 267 16.97 1.65 -17.47
C LYS A 267 15.92 2.69 -17.08
N THR A 268 15.37 2.58 -15.89
CA THR A 268 14.36 3.54 -15.37
C THR A 268 14.93 4.96 -15.30
N LEU A 269 16.17 5.09 -14.85
CA LEU A 269 16.86 6.39 -14.78
C LEU A 269 17.15 6.95 -16.17
N GLU A 270 17.58 6.12 -17.13
CA GLU A 270 17.83 6.51 -18.52
C GLU A 270 16.55 7.02 -19.18
N GLU A 271 15.42 6.33 -19.01
CA GLU A 271 14.12 6.77 -19.51
C GLU A 271 13.70 8.12 -18.89
N SER A 272 13.94 8.28 -17.58
CA SER A 272 13.66 9.54 -16.88
C SER A 272 14.56 10.67 -17.39
N ASN A 273 15.85 10.41 -17.55
CA ASN A 273 16.82 11.41 -18.00
C ASN A 273 16.56 11.83 -19.45
N ASN A 274 16.15 10.89 -20.31
CA ASN A 274 15.75 11.19 -21.68
C ASN A 274 14.51 12.09 -21.73
N LYS A 275 13.52 11.90 -20.84
CA LYS A 275 12.38 12.80 -20.70
C LYS A 275 12.79 14.21 -20.30
N LEU A 276 13.74 14.34 -19.37
CA LEU A 276 14.29 15.65 -18.99
C LEU A 276 15.02 16.33 -20.17
N LYS A 277 15.79 15.56 -20.96
CA LYS A 277 16.45 16.05 -22.19
C LYS A 277 15.45 16.50 -23.24
N GLU A 278 14.32 15.79 -23.40
CA GLU A 278 13.22 16.23 -24.27
C GLU A 278 12.51 17.48 -23.73
N GLN A 279 12.28 17.56 -22.43
CA GLN A 279 11.73 18.76 -21.80
C GLN A 279 12.62 19.98 -22.05
N LEU A 280 13.92 19.83 -21.83
CA LEU A 280 14.88 20.89 -22.08
C LEU A 280 14.88 21.34 -23.55
N LYS A 281 14.82 20.38 -24.49
CA LYS A 281 14.77 20.68 -25.94
C LYS A 281 13.51 21.43 -26.37
N ASN A 282 12.37 21.13 -25.71
CA ASN A 282 11.08 21.71 -26.04
C ASN A 282 10.75 22.97 -25.24
N LEU A 283 11.66 23.41 -24.35
CA LEU A 283 11.47 24.61 -23.54
C LEU A 283 11.54 25.86 -24.42
N SER A 284 10.47 26.67 -24.42
CA SER A 284 10.42 27.91 -25.19
C SER A 284 10.48 29.13 -24.26
N LYS A 285 11.21 30.18 -24.71
CA LYS A 285 11.21 31.46 -24.00
C LYS A 285 9.81 32.09 -23.90
N ASP A 286 8.94 31.81 -24.87
CA ASP A 286 7.61 32.37 -24.94
C ASP A 286 6.66 31.83 -23.84
N ASP A 287 7.05 30.74 -23.17
CA ASP A 287 6.29 30.14 -22.07
C ASP A 287 6.58 30.76 -20.70
N TYR A 288 7.50 31.76 -20.62
CA TYR A 288 7.96 32.38 -19.36
C TYR A 288 7.71 33.88 -19.34
N GLU A 289 7.34 34.41 -18.16
CA GLU A 289 7.06 35.83 -17.99
C GLU A 289 8.29 36.73 -18.15
N ASN A 290 9.49 36.20 -17.88
CA ASN A 290 10.76 36.92 -18.03
C ASN A 290 11.94 35.98 -18.34
N GLU A 291 13.05 36.56 -18.79
CA GLU A 291 14.27 35.82 -19.17
C GLU A 291 14.97 35.12 -17.99
N THR A 292 14.82 35.64 -16.79
CA THR A 292 15.42 35.04 -15.58
C THR A 292 14.75 33.71 -15.24
N ASP A 293 13.42 33.64 -15.30
CA ASP A 293 12.67 32.42 -15.02
C ASP A 293 12.95 31.33 -16.08
N TYR A 294 13.05 31.71 -17.35
CA TYR A 294 13.47 30.80 -18.39
C TYR A 294 14.90 30.23 -18.13
N THR A 295 15.85 31.12 -17.80
CA THR A 295 17.23 30.72 -17.53
C THR A 295 17.34 29.80 -16.29
N ASN A 296 16.56 30.08 -15.26
CA ASN A 296 16.48 29.23 -14.07
C ASN A 296 15.94 27.85 -14.40
N ALA A 297 14.88 27.77 -15.21
CA ALA A 297 14.30 26.50 -15.65
C ALA A 297 15.27 25.68 -16.51
N VAL A 298 16.01 26.32 -17.43
CA VAL A 298 17.08 25.67 -18.20
C VAL A 298 18.14 25.12 -17.27
N THR A 299 18.68 25.94 -16.36
CA THR A 299 19.73 25.55 -15.42
C THR A 299 19.30 24.39 -14.51
N GLU A 300 18.05 24.41 -14.06
CA GLU A 300 17.50 23.34 -13.22
C GLU A 300 17.44 22.00 -13.99
N LEU A 301 16.95 22.03 -15.24
CA LEU A 301 16.90 20.84 -16.09
C LEU A 301 18.29 20.32 -16.44
N GLU A 302 19.23 21.20 -16.79
CA GLU A 302 20.63 20.83 -17.08
C GLU A 302 21.29 20.19 -15.85
N THR A 303 21.08 20.73 -14.66
CA THR A 303 21.59 20.15 -13.41
C THR A 303 21.02 18.76 -13.16
N LYS A 304 19.70 18.59 -13.29
CA LYS A 304 19.04 17.28 -13.12
C LYS A 304 19.54 16.26 -14.15
N ILE A 305 19.76 16.68 -15.39
CA ILE A 305 20.31 15.84 -16.46
C ILE A 305 21.75 15.40 -16.12
N ALA A 306 22.59 16.33 -15.69
CA ALA A 306 23.99 16.04 -15.33
C ALA A 306 24.08 15.08 -14.13
N ASP A 307 23.25 15.27 -13.11
CA ASP A 307 23.14 14.35 -11.96
C ASP A 307 22.64 12.96 -12.40
N GLY A 308 21.69 12.94 -13.34
CA GLY A 308 21.21 11.70 -13.94
C GLY A 308 22.29 10.96 -14.72
N ASP A 309 23.03 11.66 -15.58
CA ASP A 309 24.12 11.08 -16.38
C ASP A 309 25.23 10.53 -15.47
N LYS A 310 25.61 11.24 -14.40
CA LYS A 310 26.59 10.75 -13.40
C LYS A 310 26.10 9.45 -12.72
N LYS A 311 24.85 9.38 -12.32
CA LYS A 311 24.28 8.16 -11.72
C LYS A 311 24.20 7.01 -12.72
N LEU A 312 23.99 7.28 -14.01
CA LEU A 312 24.05 6.25 -15.05
C LEU A 312 25.46 5.64 -15.15
N GLU A 313 26.52 6.46 -15.09
CA GLU A 313 27.90 5.98 -15.04
C GLU A 313 28.17 5.09 -13.81
N GLU A 314 27.63 5.46 -12.64
CA GLU A 314 27.73 4.65 -11.42
C GLU A 314 27.03 3.29 -11.58
N TYR A 315 25.84 3.26 -12.21
CA TYR A 315 25.16 2.00 -12.52
C TYR A 315 25.94 1.18 -13.56
N ASP A 316 26.47 1.79 -14.62
CA ASP A 316 27.26 1.09 -15.64
C ASP A 316 28.50 0.43 -15.02
N LYS A 317 29.17 1.11 -14.10
CA LYS A 317 30.30 0.55 -13.34
C LYS A 317 29.84 -0.64 -12.48
N THR A 318 28.76 -0.48 -11.73
CA THR A 318 28.20 -1.55 -10.88
C THR A 318 27.79 -2.77 -11.70
N ILE A 319 27.11 -2.57 -12.82
CA ILE A 319 26.70 -3.62 -13.75
C ILE A 319 27.94 -4.36 -14.29
N SER A 320 28.96 -3.61 -14.73
CA SER A 320 30.21 -4.19 -15.24
C SER A 320 30.93 -5.02 -14.18
N GLU A 321 31.05 -4.52 -12.95
CA GLU A 321 31.67 -5.23 -11.84
C GLU A 321 30.92 -6.51 -11.48
N LYS A 322 29.59 -6.45 -11.39
CA LYS A 322 28.75 -7.61 -11.10
C LYS A 322 28.78 -8.63 -12.23
N GLN A 323 28.74 -8.18 -13.49
CA GLN A 323 28.84 -9.06 -14.65
C GLN A 323 30.20 -9.78 -14.69
N ALA A 324 31.30 -9.08 -14.41
CA ALA A 324 32.64 -9.67 -14.37
C ALA A 324 32.78 -10.78 -13.33
N LEU A 325 32.06 -10.65 -12.18
CA LEU A 325 31.99 -11.72 -11.17
C LEU A 325 31.21 -12.93 -11.68
N LEU A 326 30.15 -12.73 -12.46
CA LEU A 326 29.34 -13.83 -13.01
C LEU A 326 29.98 -14.53 -14.19
N ASP A 327 30.82 -13.82 -14.95
CA ASP A 327 31.51 -14.34 -16.13
C ASP A 327 32.77 -15.18 -15.78
N SER A 328 33.21 -15.16 -14.51
CA SER A 328 34.41 -15.88 -14.05
C SER A 328 34.13 -16.58 -12.71
N ASP A 329 34.07 -17.92 -12.75
CA ASP A 329 33.98 -18.74 -11.55
C ASP A 329 35.17 -18.51 -10.60
N ASP A 330 36.37 -18.28 -11.15
CA ASP A 330 37.55 -17.99 -10.35
C ASP A 330 37.43 -16.65 -9.62
N ALA A 331 36.93 -15.60 -10.29
CA ALA A 331 36.71 -14.30 -9.68
C ALA A 331 35.61 -14.36 -8.60
N LEU A 332 34.51 -15.09 -8.88
CA LEU A 332 33.43 -15.30 -7.92
C LEU A 332 33.91 -16.03 -6.68
N ASN A 333 34.66 -17.13 -6.87
CA ASN A 333 35.22 -17.91 -5.76
C ASN A 333 36.24 -17.10 -4.95
N ALA A 334 37.12 -16.34 -5.60
CA ALA A 334 38.07 -15.47 -4.91
C ALA A 334 37.37 -14.43 -4.02
N GLU A 335 36.26 -13.85 -4.48
CA GLU A 335 35.47 -12.90 -3.71
C GLU A 335 34.75 -13.58 -2.54
N VAL A 336 34.21 -14.78 -2.73
CA VAL A 336 33.62 -15.61 -1.67
C VAL A 336 34.68 -15.94 -0.60
N ASP A 337 35.88 -16.36 -1.01
CA ASP A 337 36.98 -16.67 -0.10
C ASP A 337 37.45 -15.42 0.68
N ARG A 338 37.48 -14.26 0.03
CA ARG A 338 37.78 -12.97 0.69
C ARG A 338 36.75 -12.63 1.76
N ILE A 339 35.45 -12.68 1.41
CA ILE A 339 34.34 -12.40 2.34
C ILE A 339 34.34 -13.38 3.51
N ASN A 340 34.51 -14.66 3.23
CA ASN A 340 34.57 -15.70 4.27
C ASN A 340 35.80 -15.54 5.18
N GLY A 341 36.97 -15.17 4.59
CA GLY A 341 38.18 -14.87 5.34
C GLY A 341 38.03 -13.68 6.28
N GLU A 342 37.41 -12.60 5.82
CA GLU A 342 37.10 -11.43 6.65
C GLU A 342 36.12 -11.78 7.77
N THR A 343 35.07 -12.57 7.46
CA THR A 343 34.10 -13.06 8.46
C THR A 343 34.77 -13.90 9.53
N LEU A 344 35.64 -14.83 9.16
CA LEU A 344 36.38 -15.66 10.11
C LEU A 344 37.30 -14.82 11.00
N LYS A 345 38.04 -13.89 10.40
CA LYS A 345 38.93 -12.99 11.14
C LYS A 345 38.16 -12.13 12.14
N GLU A 346 37.04 -11.54 11.74
CA GLU A 346 36.19 -10.76 12.63
C GLU A 346 35.69 -11.60 13.83
N LEU A 347 35.26 -12.84 13.58
CA LEU A 347 34.83 -13.74 14.66
C LEU A 347 35.96 -14.10 15.61
N GLN A 348 37.18 -14.31 15.13
CA GLN A 348 38.37 -14.57 15.95
C GLN A 348 38.75 -13.34 16.78
N ASP A 349 38.78 -12.15 16.19
CA ASP A 349 39.10 -10.89 16.87
C ASP A 349 38.07 -10.62 18.01
N ASN A 350 36.79 -10.83 17.71
CA ASN A 350 35.70 -10.67 18.67
C ASN A 350 35.81 -11.68 19.84
N ALA A 351 36.13 -12.93 19.56
CA ALA A 351 36.33 -13.94 20.59
C ALA A 351 37.51 -13.59 21.51
N ALA A 352 38.64 -13.14 20.93
CA ALA A 352 39.81 -12.73 21.71
C ALA A 352 39.49 -11.51 22.61
N ALA A 353 38.75 -10.53 22.10
CA ALA A 353 38.30 -9.36 22.87
C ALA A 353 37.34 -9.78 24.00
N GLU A 354 36.41 -10.71 23.73
CA GLU A 354 35.47 -11.24 24.74
C GLU A 354 36.21 -11.96 25.87
N ILE A 355 37.21 -12.78 25.55
CA ILE A 355 38.06 -13.48 26.56
C ILE A 355 38.83 -12.47 27.41
N ALA A 356 39.45 -11.49 26.81
CA ALA A 356 40.19 -10.46 27.53
C ALA A 356 39.29 -9.69 28.50
N MET A 357 38.08 -9.34 28.03
CA MET A 357 37.08 -8.66 28.84
C MET A 357 36.57 -9.54 29.99
N ALA A 358 36.26 -10.80 29.70
CA ALA A 358 35.82 -11.76 30.71
C ALA A 358 36.83 -11.90 31.88
N LYS A 359 38.13 -11.95 31.57
CA LYS A 359 39.19 -11.96 32.58
C LYS A 359 39.14 -10.74 33.49
N LYS A 360 38.88 -9.55 32.94
CA LYS A 360 38.75 -8.32 33.75
C LYS A 360 37.46 -8.33 34.57
N ILE A 361 36.32 -8.74 33.99
CA ILE A 361 35.04 -8.82 34.69
C ILE A 361 35.11 -9.78 35.88
N VAL A 362 35.66 -10.97 35.66
CA VAL A 362 35.86 -11.97 36.74
C VAL A 362 36.75 -11.42 37.85
N GLY A 363 37.84 -10.72 37.49
CA GLY A 363 38.71 -10.08 38.47
C GLY A 363 37.99 -8.99 39.30
N LEU A 364 37.19 -8.14 38.65
CA LEU A 364 36.36 -7.12 39.32
C LEU A 364 35.25 -7.74 40.20
N TYR A 365 34.65 -8.82 39.74
CA TYR A 365 33.62 -9.54 40.50
C TYR A 365 34.22 -10.18 41.77
N ASP A 366 35.33 -10.88 41.64
CA ASP A 366 36.00 -11.57 42.75
C ASP A 366 36.58 -10.59 43.77
N SER A 367 36.95 -9.37 43.34
CA SER A 367 37.37 -8.29 44.22
C SER A 367 36.21 -7.55 44.91
N GLY A 368 34.95 -7.84 44.55
CA GLY A 368 33.77 -7.13 45.05
C GLY A 368 33.50 -5.78 44.44
N ALA A 369 34.25 -5.37 43.43
CA ALA A 369 34.11 -4.05 42.77
C ALA A 369 32.78 -3.88 42.01
N LEU A 370 32.08 -4.99 41.71
CA LEU A 370 30.79 -5.00 40.99
C LEU A 370 29.54 -5.06 41.88
N ALA A 371 29.67 -4.74 43.18
CA ALA A 371 28.55 -4.85 44.14
C ALA A 371 27.31 -4.00 43.74
N ASN A 372 27.50 -2.89 43.05
CA ASN A 372 26.40 -2.00 42.59
C ASN A 372 25.59 -2.58 41.42
N SER A 373 26.04 -3.64 40.76
CA SER A 373 25.36 -4.30 39.64
C SER A 373 24.48 -5.49 40.05
N ASN A 374 24.33 -5.74 41.37
CA ASN A 374 23.59 -6.90 41.89
C ASN A 374 22.09 -6.93 41.50
N ASP A 375 21.52 -5.76 41.15
CA ASP A 375 20.11 -5.62 40.79
C ASP A 375 19.86 -5.65 39.26
N ALA A 376 20.90 -5.78 38.44
CA ALA A 376 20.72 -5.87 36.98
C ALA A 376 20.21 -7.26 36.60
N ALA A 377 19.25 -7.32 35.70
CA ALA A 377 18.66 -8.55 35.22
C ALA A 377 18.68 -8.60 33.68
N ARG A 378 19.14 -9.73 33.15
CA ARG A 378 19.15 -9.98 31.70
C ARG A 378 18.20 -11.11 31.35
N VAL A 379 17.45 -10.91 30.29
CA VAL A 379 16.66 -11.94 29.61
C VAL A 379 17.30 -12.15 28.24
N THR A 380 17.76 -13.35 27.95
CA THR A 380 18.30 -13.70 26.63
C THR A 380 17.19 -13.86 25.62
N ALA A 381 17.48 -13.49 24.38
CA ALA A 381 16.56 -13.72 23.28
C ALA A 381 16.43 -15.22 22.99
N GLN A 382 15.26 -15.62 22.54
CA GLN A 382 15.00 -17.02 22.16
C GLN A 382 13.98 -17.09 21.04
N ASP A 383 14.14 -18.08 20.16
CA ASP A 383 13.20 -18.35 19.09
C ASP A 383 11.94 -19.05 19.60
N SER A 384 10.86 -18.89 18.87
CA SER A 384 9.67 -19.71 19.05
C SER A 384 9.87 -21.10 18.46
N VAL A 385 9.41 -22.12 19.18
CA VAL A 385 9.45 -23.52 18.75
C VAL A 385 8.07 -24.11 18.87
N ILE A 386 7.54 -24.58 17.73
CA ILE A 386 6.27 -25.32 17.68
C ILE A 386 6.48 -26.70 17.06
N VAL A 387 5.60 -27.63 17.42
CA VAL A 387 5.50 -28.95 16.79
C VAL A 387 4.11 -29.07 16.16
N LEU A 388 4.06 -29.18 14.84
CA LEU A 388 2.80 -29.34 14.09
C LEU A 388 2.79 -30.74 13.45
N ASN A 389 1.83 -31.57 13.83
CA ASN A 389 1.73 -32.96 13.36
C ASN A 389 3.03 -33.78 13.54
N GLY A 390 3.79 -33.53 14.63
CA GLY A 390 5.04 -34.21 14.92
C GLY A 390 6.28 -33.60 14.25
N ALA A 391 6.13 -32.62 13.36
CA ALA A 391 7.24 -31.89 12.76
C ALA A 391 7.55 -30.62 13.56
N THR A 392 8.82 -30.38 13.87
CA THR A 392 9.29 -29.21 14.61
C THR A 392 9.58 -28.05 13.66
N TYR A 393 9.10 -26.87 14.02
CA TYR A 393 9.34 -25.61 13.32
C TYR A 393 9.87 -24.58 14.30
N THR A 394 10.85 -23.81 13.86
CA THR A 394 11.47 -22.73 14.63
C THR A 394 11.33 -21.41 13.88
N ASN A 395 11.05 -20.34 14.60
CA ASN A 395 10.99 -18.99 14.01
C ASN A 395 11.44 -17.95 15.03
N ASN A 396 12.05 -16.87 14.56
CA ASN A 396 12.45 -15.72 15.38
C ASN A 396 11.26 -14.89 15.89
N SER A 397 10.05 -15.19 15.44
CA SER A 397 8.79 -14.60 15.91
C SER A 397 7.81 -15.70 16.31
N ASN A 398 6.71 -15.31 16.98
CA ASN A 398 5.64 -16.24 17.34
C ASN A 398 4.68 -16.56 16.19
N SER A 399 4.98 -16.08 14.98
CA SER A 399 4.13 -16.25 13.79
C SER A 399 4.75 -17.25 12.84
N PHE A 400 3.97 -18.25 12.43
CA PHE A 400 4.36 -19.30 11.49
C PHE A 400 3.36 -19.34 10.33
N SER A 401 3.86 -19.54 9.12
CA SER A 401 3.04 -19.79 7.94
C SER A 401 3.42 -21.15 7.35
N ILE A 402 2.58 -22.16 7.59
CA ILE A 402 2.90 -23.55 7.28
C ILE A 402 1.73 -24.15 6.51
N ASN A 403 1.97 -24.61 5.29
CA ASN A 403 0.99 -25.31 4.46
C ASN A 403 -0.37 -24.60 4.40
N GLY A 404 -0.35 -23.27 4.23
CA GLY A 404 -1.55 -22.44 4.13
C GLY A 404 -2.21 -22.08 5.45
N ILE A 405 -1.69 -22.52 6.58
CA ILE A 405 -2.15 -22.13 7.91
C ILE A 405 -1.17 -21.11 8.50
N ASN A 406 -1.70 -20.00 8.97
CA ASN A 406 -0.95 -19.01 9.73
C ASN A 406 -1.25 -19.21 11.22
N ILE A 407 -0.21 -19.43 12.00
CA ILE A 407 -0.26 -19.69 13.44
C ILE A 407 0.44 -18.52 14.13
N ASN A 408 -0.25 -17.83 15.01
CA ASN A 408 0.36 -16.86 15.91
C ASN A 408 0.28 -17.40 17.33
N ALA A 409 1.38 -17.99 17.82
CA ALA A 409 1.47 -18.60 19.14
C ALA A 409 1.47 -17.50 20.22
N THR A 410 0.64 -17.69 21.25
CA THR A 410 0.47 -16.72 22.36
C THR A 410 0.80 -17.33 23.72
N LYS A 411 0.73 -18.66 23.84
CA LYS A 411 0.99 -19.39 25.09
C LYS A 411 1.59 -20.77 24.79
N THR A 412 2.51 -21.22 25.64
CA THR A 412 3.06 -22.57 25.54
C THR A 412 2.03 -23.64 25.95
N THR A 413 2.07 -24.78 25.26
CA THR A 413 1.34 -25.99 25.65
C THR A 413 2.14 -26.84 26.63
N THR A 414 3.42 -26.55 26.76
CA THR A 414 4.35 -27.27 27.63
C THR A 414 4.41 -26.60 28.99
N SER A 415 4.26 -27.37 30.04
CA SER A 415 4.51 -26.98 31.44
C SER A 415 5.69 -27.75 32.01
N VAL A 416 6.51 -27.05 32.76
CA VAL A 416 7.67 -27.62 33.43
C VAL A 416 7.38 -27.65 34.94
N THR A 417 7.37 -28.83 35.53
CA THR A 417 7.14 -29.03 36.96
C THR A 417 8.33 -29.83 37.55
N GLN A 418 8.49 -29.81 38.88
CA GLN A 418 9.42 -30.68 39.55
C GLN A 418 8.65 -31.82 40.23
N ASP A 419 9.14 -33.05 40.09
CA ASP A 419 8.61 -34.20 40.84
C ASP A 419 9.04 -34.16 42.31
N ALA A 420 8.54 -35.08 43.09
CA ALA A 420 8.85 -35.17 44.51
C ALA A 420 10.34 -35.47 44.80
N ALA A 421 11.10 -35.90 43.81
CA ALA A 421 12.56 -36.16 43.91
C ALA A 421 13.39 -34.95 43.41
N GLY A 422 12.74 -33.86 42.97
CA GLY A 422 13.39 -32.64 42.45
C GLY A 422 13.78 -32.73 40.97
N ASN A 423 13.35 -33.77 40.24
CA ASN A 423 13.63 -33.89 38.82
C ASN A 423 12.64 -32.99 38.02
N THR A 424 13.14 -32.40 36.97
CA THR A 424 12.32 -31.61 36.05
C THR A 424 11.43 -32.53 35.20
N VAL A 425 10.12 -32.36 35.30
CA VAL A 425 9.11 -33.08 34.48
C VAL A 425 8.47 -32.09 33.51
N GLU A 426 8.67 -32.34 32.24
CA GLU A 426 8.01 -31.59 31.16
C GLU A 426 6.72 -32.34 30.77
N THR A 427 5.59 -31.65 30.87
CA THR A 427 4.29 -32.16 30.43
C THR A 427 3.80 -31.31 29.28
N ASP A 428 3.46 -31.93 28.15
CA ASP A 428 2.87 -31.27 26.98
C ASP A 428 1.40 -31.63 26.86
N ASP A 429 0.57 -30.61 26.60
CA ASP A 429 -0.86 -30.76 26.38
C ASP A 429 -1.23 -30.10 25.04
N PRO A 430 -1.01 -30.81 23.92
CA PRO A 430 -1.22 -30.27 22.58
C PRO A 430 -2.65 -29.81 22.32
N VAL A 431 -2.82 -28.82 21.45
CA VAL A 431 -4.12 -28.36 20.97
C VAL A 431 -4.43 -28.92 19.57
N VAL A 432 -5.70 -29.07 19.29
CA VAL A 432 -6.20 -29.50 17.97
C VAL A 432 -6.64 -28.29 17.17
N ILE A 433 -6.10 -28.16 15.96
CA ILE A 433 -6.53 -27.20 14.94
C ILE A 433 -7.41 -27.96 13.94
N THR A 434 -8.62 -27.51 13.74
CA THR A 434 -9.49 -28.04 12.69
C THR A 434 -9.69 -27.00 11.61
N THR A 435 -9.32 -27.33 10.38
CA THR A 435 -9.56 -26.51 9.19
C THR A 435 -10.73 -27.08 8.41
N SER A 436 -11.68 -26.24 8.04
CA SER A 436 -12.83 -26.61 7.23
C SER A 436 -13.08 -25.56 6.14
N VAL A 437 -13.88 -25.93 5.13
CA VAL A 437 -14.36 -24.94 4.16
C VAL A 437 -15.31 -23.98 4.87
N ASP A 438 -15.11 -22.69 4.68
CA ASP A 438 -16.04 -21.65 5.17
C ASP A 438 -17.19 -21.51 4.17
N THR A 439 -18.23 -22.31 4.35
CA THR A 439 -19.41 -22.30 3.48
C THR A 439 -20.15 -20.97 3.53
N GLN A 440 -20.21 -20.33 4.71
CA GLN A 440 -20.84 -19.02 4.87
C GLN A 440 -20.00 -17.92 4.20
N GLY A 441 -18.70 -17.91 4.38
CA GLY A 441 -17.80 -16.95 3.73
C GLY A 441 -17.84 -17.05 2.22
N MET A 442 -17.93 -18.27 1.65
CA MET A 442 -18.11 -18.49 0.21
C MET A 442 -19.46 -17.93 -0.28
N TYR A 443 -20.54 -18.22 0.45
CA TYR A 443 -21.86 -17.69 0.16
C TYR A 443 -21.87 -16.16 0.17
N ASP A 444 -21.31 -15.56 1.20
CA ASP A 444 -21.27 -14.09 1.36
C ASP A 444 -20.48 -13.39 0.26
N LYS A 445 -19.39 -14.00 -0.22
CA LYS A 445 -18.63 -13.48 -1.36
C LYS A 445 -19.44 -13.52 -2.66
N ILE A 446 -20.13 -14.62 -2.94
CA ILE A 446 -21.01 -14.73 -4.11
C ILE A 446 -22.15 -13.72 -4.00
N LYS A 447 -22.79 -13.63 -2.85
CA LYS A 447 -23.85 -12.66 -2.56
C LYS A 447 -23.37 -11.22 -2.76
N LYS A 448 -22.18 -10.88 -2.27
CA LYS A 448 -21.57 -9.55 -2.45
C LYS A 448 -21.38 -9.22 -3.93
N MET A 449 -20.88 -10.16 -4.72
CA MET A 449 -20.70 -9.96 -6.17
C MET A 449 -22.03 -9.62 -6.86
N PHE A 450 -23.12 -10.35 -6.55
CA PHE A 450 -24.43 -10.05 -7.12
C PHE A 450 -25.03 -8.76 -6.57
N SER A 451 -24.81 -8.42 -5.31
CA SER A 451 -25.25 -7.14 -4.73
C SER A 451 -24.60 -5.96 -5.46
N GLU A 452 -23.28 -5.98 -5.64
CA GLU A 452 -22.55 -4.93 -6.37
C GLU A 452 -22.94 -4.88 -7.86
N PHE A 453 -23.18 -6.03 -8.48
CA PHE A 453 -23.72 -6.10 -9.83
C PHE A 453 -25.10 -5.44 -9.91
N ASN A 454 -26.01 -5.77 -8.98
CA ASN A 454 -27.34 -5.22 -8.94
C ASN A 454 -27.34 -3.69 -8.72
N GLU A 455 -26.49 -3.19 -7.83
CA GLU A 455 -26.32 -1.75 -7.63
C GLU A 455 -25.86 -1.04 -8.90
N MET A 456 -24.91 -1.65 -9.60
CA MET A 456 -24.39 -1.12 -10.85
C MET A 456 -25.47 -1.15 -11.95
N ILE A 457 -26.14 -2.29 -12.14
CA ILE A 457 -27.15 -2.46 -13.17
C ILE A 457 -28.37 -1.57 -12.91
N THR A 458 -28.82 -1.45 -11.67
CA THR A 458 -29.91 -0.55 -11.27
C THR A 458 -29.56 0.90 -11.60
N TYR A 459 -28.32 1.33 -11.33
CA TYR A 459 -27.87 2.67 -11.70
C TYR A 459 -27.94 2.89 -13.22
N LEU A 460 -27.50 1.94 -14.03
CA LEU A 460 -27.54 2.02 -15.50
C LEU A 460 -28.99 2.03 -16.00
N ASP A 461 -29.83 1.18 -15.47
CA ASP A 461 -31.25 1.12 -15.84
C ASP A 461 -32.02 2.38 -15.43
N THR A 462 -31.72 2.97 -14.26
CA THR A 462 -32.27 4.27 -13.84
C THR A 462 -31.93 5.38 -14.84
N LEU A 463 -30.73 5.40 -15.38
CA LEU A 463 -30.35 6.37 -16.42
C LEU A 463 -31.06 6.10 -17.75
N TYR A 464 -31.22 4.84 -18.12
CA TYR A 464 -31.88 4.43 -19.35
C TYR A 464 -33.39 4.68 -19.34
N TYR A 465 -34.05 4.38 -18.21
CA TYR A 465 -35.52 4.55 -18.03
C TYR A 465 -35.89 5.91 -17.45
N ALA A 466 -34.95 6.84 -17.30
CA ALA A 466 -35.21 8.16 -16.75
C ALA A 466 -36.40 8.86 -17.44
N ASP A 467 -37.09 9.71 -16.71
CA ASP A 467 -38.20 10.52 -17.21
C ASP A 467 -37.73 11.44 -18.36
N SER A 468 -38.68 11.80 -19.24
CA SER A 468 -38.38 12.71 -20.33
C SER A 468 -38.19 14.14 -19.82
N ALA A 469 -37.14 14.81 -20.30
CA ALA A 469 -36.92 16.25 -20.14
C ALA A 469 -37.34 17.04 -21.36
N SER A 470 -38.37 16.58 -22.08
CA SER A 470 -38.88 17.32 -23.25
C SER A 470 -39.33 18.73 -22.86
N GLY A 471 -38.89 19.75 -23.59
CA GLY A 471 -39.16 21.14 -23.26
C GLY A 471 -38.18 21.81 -22.30
N TYR A 472 -37.22 21.06 -21.76
CA TYR A 472 -36.14 21.61 -20.93
C TYR A 472 -34.86 21.70 -21.74
N GLU A 473 -34.26 22.90 -21.79
CA GLU A 473 -32.97 23.16 -22.42
C GLU A 473 -32.03 23.83 -21.39
N PRO A 474 -30.69 23.70 -21.56
CA PRO A 474 -29.74 24.45 -20.73
C PRO A 474 -30.07 25.94 -20.73
N LEU A 475 -29.94 26.56 -19.56
CA LEU A 475 -30.27 27.98 -19.39
C LEU A 475 -29.12 28.87 -19.86
N THR A 476 -29.47 29.99 -20.54
CA THR A 476 -28.52 31.08 -20.81
C THR A 476 -28.23 31.88 -19.54
N SER A 477 -27.21 32.75 -19.57
CA SER A 477 -26.90 33.62 -18.44
C SER A 477 -28.07 34.51 -18.05
N ASP A 478 -28.75 35.09 -19.08
CA ASP A 478 -29.92 35.97 -18.88
C ASP A 478 -31.11 35.20 -18.26
N GLU A 479 -31.33 33.96 -18.71
CA GLU A 479 -32.36 33.07 -18.14
C GLU A 479 -32.04 32.70 -16.66
N LYS A 480 -30.78 32.51 -16.35
CA LYS A 480 -30.33 32.21 -14.97
C LYS A 480 -30.47 33.42 -14.05
N GLU A 481 -30.18 34.63 -14.53
CA GLU A 481 -30.36 35.87 -13.75
C GLU A 481 -31.82 36.12 -13.35
N ALA A 482 -32.76 35.60 -14.11
CA ALA A 482 -34.18 35.70 -13.83
C ALA A 482 -34.72 34.64 -12.86
N MET A 483 -33.89 33.71 -12.41
CA MET A 483 -34.25 32.54 -11.57
C MET A 483 -33.46 32.51 -10.26
N THR A 484 -34.01 31.87 -9.27
CA THR A 484 -33.25 31.56 -8.04
C THR A 484 -32.33 30.35 -8.27
N ASP A 485 -31.22 30.25 -7.50
CA ASP A 485 -30.29 29.12 -7.58
C ASP A 485 -31.02 27.77 -7.48
N LYS A 486 -32.01 27.66 -6.61
CA LYS A 486 -32.82 26.43 -6.47
C LYS A 486 -33.62 26.12 -7.73
N GLN A 487 -34.20 27.12 -8.36
CA GLN A 487 -34.95 26.91 -9.60
C GLN A 487 -34.02 26.52 -10.75
N ILE A 488 -32.83 27.11 -10.83
CA ILE A 488 -31.77 26.74 -11.78
C ILE A 488 -31.36 25.27 -11.57
N GLU A 489 -31.09 24.89 -10.33
CA GLU A 489 -30.69 23.52 -9.98
C GLU A 489 -31.79 22.51 -10.34
N GLU A 490 -33.04 22.76 -9.98
CA GLU A 490 -34.19 21.90 -10.31
C GLU A 490 -34.40 21.79 -11.84
N TRP A 491 -34.24 22.88 -12.57
CA TRP A 491 -34.35 22.91 -14.02
C TRP A 491 -33.23 22.09 -14.68
N GLU A 492 -31.98 22.37 -14.32
CA GLU A 492 -30.84 21.68 -14.89
C GLU A 492 -30.80 20.20 -14.52
N ASN A 493 -31.24 19.83 -13.28
CA ASN A 493 -31.33 18.44 -12.85
C ASN A 493 -32.35 17.65 -13.68
N LYS A 494 -33.44 18.23 -14.09
CA LYS A 494 -34.37 17.62 -15.04
C LYS A 494 -33.69 17.21 -16.35
N ILE A 495 -32.83 18.07 -16.89
CA ILE A 495 -32.06 17.78 -18.09
C ILE A 495 -31.01 16.71 -17.81
N LYS A 496 -30.20 16.91 -16.76
CA LYS A 496 -29.06 16.04 -16.40
C LYS A 496 -29.49 14.61 -16.12
N THR A 497 -30.65 14.40 -15.53
CA THR A 497 -31.19 13.05 -15.27
C THR A 497 -31.64 12.34 -16.55
N ALA A 498 -32.11 13.08 -17.57
CA ALA A 498 -32.61 12.52 -18.81
C ALA A 498 -31.57 12.34 -19.92
N LEU A 499 -30.30 12.71 -19.69
CA LEU A 499 -29.26 12.76 -20.72
C LEU A 499 -29.00 11.42 -21.42
N LEU A 500 -29.05 10.32 -20.67
CA LEU A 500 -28.83 8.96 -21.19
C LEU A 500 -30.12 8.15 -21.33
N ARG A 501 -31.28 8.85 -21.31
CA ARG A 501 -32.57 8.22 -21.53
C ARG A 501 -32.64 7.57 -22.90
N LYS A 502 -32.97 6.25 -22.93
CA LYS A 502 -33.04 5.45 -24.16
C LYS A 502 -31.75 5.44 -24.98
N ASP A 503 -30.59 5.65 -24.33
CA ASP A 503 -29.31 5.58 -25.00
C ASP A 503 -29.01 4.14 -25.42
N SER A 504 -28.73 3.92 -26.71
CA SER A 504 -28.51 2.59 -27.29
C SER A 504 -27.20 1.93 -26.81
N THR A 505 -26.20 2.75 -26.54
CA THR A 505 -24.89 2.29 -26.01
C THR A 505 -25.06 1.75 -24.61
N LEU A 506 -25.78 2.50 -23.75
CA LEU A 506 -26.10 2.09 -22.38
C LEU A 506 -26.91 0.79 -22.35
N SER A 507 -27.97 0.69 -23.18
CA SER A 507 -28.78 -0.53 -23.33
C SER A 507 -27.98 -1.72 -23.84
N GLY A 508 -27.10 -1.50 -24.82
CA GLY A 508 -26.22 -2.54 -25.36
C GLY A 508 -25.23 -3.07 -24.31
N PHE A 509 -24.73 -2.18 -23.45
CA PHE A 509 -23.85 -2.54 -22.35
C PHE A 509 -24.57 -3.36 -21.27
N THR A 510 -25.72 -2.88 -20.79
CA THR A 510 -26.58 -3.58 -19.82
C THR A 510 -26.95 -4.99 -20.33
N SER A 511 -27.35 -5.07 -21.61
CA SER A 511 -27.73 -6.35 -22.24
C SER A 511 -26.55 -7.32 -22.33
N ALA A 512 -25.36 -6.85 -22.66
CA ALA A 512 -24.17 -7.69 -22.77
C ALA A 512 -23.80 -8.32 -21.41
N MET A 513 -23.82 -7.52 -20.33
CA MET A 513 -23.54 -8.00 -19.00
C MET A 513 -24.58 -9.02 -18.51
N LYS A 514 -25.87 -8.73 -18.71
CA LYS A 514 -26.94 -9.63 -18.36
C LYS A 514 -26.84 -10.96 -19.12
N ASN A 515 -26.61 -10.89 -20.44
CA ASN A 515 -26.49 -12.07 -21.28
C ASN A 515 -25.26 -12.92 -20.91
N ALA A 516 -24.13 -12.28 -20.51
CA ALA A 516 -22.98 -12.99 -20.03
C ALA A 516 -23.29 -13.83 -18.78
N LEU A 517 -24.09 -13.31 -17.86
CA LEU A 517 -24.51 -14.05 -16.65
C LEU A 517 -25.52 -15.16 -16.99
N ILE A 518 -26.62 -14.83 -17.69
CA ILE A 518 -27.68 -15.78 -18.00
C ILE A 518 -27.21 -16.86 -18.97
N GLY A 519 -26.37 -16.49 -19.95
CA GLY A 519 -25.84 -17.38 -20.97
C GLY A 519 -24.70 -18.28 -20.50
N THR A 520 -24.16 -18.05 -19.31
CA THR A 520 -23.07 -18.89 -18.80
C THR A 520 -23.60 -20.30 -18.48
N LYS A 521 -22.98 -21.26 -19.13
CA LYS A 521 -23.20 -22.69 -18.96
C LYS A 521 -21.84 -23.36 -18.77
N VAL A 522 -21.69 -24.09 -17.67
CA VAL A 522 -20.45 -24.77 -17.32
C VAL A 522 -20.71 -26.25 -17.17
N THR A 523 -20.03 -27.06 -17.93
CA THR A 523 -20.12 -28.53 -17.82
C THR A 523 -19.12 -29.00 -16.75
N ILE A 524 -19.60 -29.60 -15.69
CA ILE A 524 -18.82 -30.14 -14.58
C ILE A 524 -19.22 -31.61 -14.42
N ASP A 525 -18.24 -32.50 -14.52
CA ASP A 525 -18.43 -33.96 -14.43
C ASP A 525 -19.56 -34.49 -15.34
N GLY A 526 -19.62 -33.94 -16.57
CA GLY A 526 -20.60 -34.33 -17.60
C GLY A 526 -22.01 -33.72 -17.41
N THR A 527 -22.23 -32.90 -16.39
CA THR A 527 -23.50 -32.23 -16.12
C THR A 527 -23.38 -30.73 -16.36
N ASP A 528 -24.37 -30.15 -17.01
CA ASP A 528 -24.44 -28.72 -17.33
C ASP A 528 -25.09 -27.94 -16.19
N TYR A 529 -24.38 -26.93 -15.73
CA TYR A 529 -24.83 -26.02 -14.69
C TYR A 529 -25.02 -24.60 -15.24
N THR A 530 -26.05 -23.92 -14.74
CA THR A 530 -26.38 -22.53 -15.01
C THR A 530 -26.66 -21.81 -13.70
N LEU A 531 -26.85 -20.50 -13.71
CA LEU A 531 -27.24 -19.75 -12.50
C LEU A 531 -28.47 -20.31 -11.80
N SER A 532 -29.47 -20.74 -12.58
CA SER A 532 -30.70 -21.34 -12.01
C SER A 532 -30.46 -22.67 -11.27
N SER A 533 -29.39 -23.39 -11.61
CA SER A 533 -28.97 -24.58 -10.87
C SER A 533 -28.59 -24.27 -9.41
N PHE A 534 -28.17 -23.04 -9.15
CA PHE A 534 -27.81 -22.53 -7.83
C PHE A 534 -28.89 -21.63 -7.22
N GLY A 535 -30.10 -21.60 -7.79
CA GLY A 535 -31.18 -20.77 -7.30
C GLY A 535 -30.96 -19.27 -7.51
N ILE A 536 -30.26 -18.89 -8.56
CA ILE A 536 -29.98 -17.49 -8.89
C ILE A 536 -30.69 -17.13 -10.20
N GLY A 537 -31.47 -16.07 -10.17
CA GLY A 537 -32.25 -15.61 -11.33
C GLY A 537 -32.77 -14.20 -11.19
N THR A 538 -33.42 -13.69 -12.24
CA THR A 538 -34.07 -12.38 -12.24
C THR A 538 -35.56 -12.52 -11.94
N GLN A 539 -36.20 -11.44 -11.51
CA GLN A 539 -37.67 -11.40 -11.41
C GLN A 539 -38.37 -11.59 -12.76
N SER A 540 -39.65 -11.98 -12.70
CA SER A 540 -40.47 -12.02 -13.89
C SER A 540 -40.60 -10.61 -14.50
N TYR A 541 -40.47 -10.54 -15.82
CA TYR A 541 -40.60 -9.30 -16.58
C TYR A 541 -41.87 -8.51 -16.26
N PHE A 542 -42.98 -9.23 -15.96
CA PHE A 542 -44.28 -8.63 -15.70
C PHE A 542 -44.45 -8.06 -14.28
N THR A 543 -43.61 -8.44 -13.33
CA THR A 543 -43.70 -8.02 -11.93
C THR A 543 -42.59 -7.06 -11.49
N ALA A 544 -41.48 -7.04 -12.20
CA ALA A 544 -40.35 -6.19 -11.88
C ALA A 544 -40.55 -4.75 -12.37
N LYS A 545 -40.10 -3.78 -11.57
CA LYS A 545 -39.98 -2.39 -12.01
C LYS A 545 -38.89 -2.25 -13.08
N ASP A 546 -39.02 -1.23 -13.94
CA ASP A 546 -38.07 -1.00 -15.03
C ASP A 546 -36.63 -0.89 -14.55
N GLU A 547 -36.38 -0.20 -13.43
CA GLU A 547 -35.04 0.03 -12.89
C GLU A 547 -34.42 -1.20 -12.21
N THR A 548 -35.22 -2.18 -11.77
CA THR A 548 -34.76 -3.38 -11.04
C THR A 548 -34.98 -4.68 -11.82
N ARG A 549 -35.50 -4.61 -13.03
CA ARG A 549 -35.83 -5.78 -13.87
C ARG A 549 -34.63 -6.68 -14.15
N ASN A 550 -33.44 -6.12 -14.19
CA ASN A 550 -32.20 -6.82 -14.49
C ASN A 550 -31.44 -7.28 -13.23
N ASN A 551 -31.98 -7.06 -12.03
CA ASN A 551 -31.38 -7.50 -10.78
C ASN A 551 -31.47 -9.02 -10.63
N PHE A 552 -30.41 -9.63 -10.15
CA PHE A 552 -30.35 -11.03 -9.79
C PHE A 552 -30.71 -11.21 -8.30
N HIS A 553 -31.48 -12.23 -8.04
CA HIS A 553 -31.94 -12.63 -6.71
C HIS A 553 -31.41 -14.02 -6.40
N ILE A 554 -31.00 -14.24 -5.15
CA ILE A 554 -30.53 -15.54 -4.66
C ILE A 554 -31.65 -16.14 -3.82
N ASP A 555 -32.13 -17.33 -4.20
CA ASP A 555 -33.16 -18.07 -3.47
C ASP A 555 -32.71 -18.29 -2.02
N GLY A 556 -33.63 -18.02 -1.06
CA GLY A 556 -33.36 -18.16 0.36
C GLY A 556 -32.55 -17.04 1.03
N ASN A 557 -32.11 -16.03 0.26
CA ASN A 557 -31.42 -14.87 0.83
C ASN A 557 -32.36 -14.03 1.68
N LYS A 558 -32.13 -14.02 3.01
CA LYS A 558 -33.01 -13.34 3.99
C LYS A 558 -33.07 -11.82 3.82
N ASP A 559 -32.05 -11.23 3.19
CA ASP A 559 -31.98 -9.78 2.96
C ASP A 559 -32.70 -9.36 1.67
N ASP A 560 -33.23 -10.32 0.91
CA ASP A 560 -33.92 -10.09 -0.35
C ASP A 560 -35.43 -10.46 -0.23
N ALA A 561 -36.27 -9.44 -0.17
CA ALA A 561 -37.73 -9.62 -0.04
C ALA A 561 -38.35 -10.43 -1.19
N VAL A 562 -37.70 -10.52 -2.35
CA VAL A 562 -38.20 -11.22 -3.54
C VAL A 562 -38.03 -12.74 -3.43
N SER A 563 -36.90 -13.18 -2.87
CA SER A 563 -36.46 -14.59 -2.90
C SER A 563 -36.28 -15.23 -1.52
N SER A 564 -36.49 -14.47 -0.44
CA SER A 564 -36.26 -14.92 0.95
C SER A 564 -37.08 -16.13 1.39
N SER A 565 -38.24 -16.36 0.77
CA SER A 565 -39.12 -17.51 1.08
C SER A 565 -38.76 -18.79 0.33
N ASN A 566 -37.84 -18.70 -0.67
CA ASN A 566 -37.43 -19.85 -1.48
C ASN A 566 -36.42 -20.71 -0.71
N SER A 567 -36.25 -21.97 -1.15
CA SER A 567 -35.20 -22.83 -0.62
C SER A 567 -33.81 -22.37 -1.09
N ASP A 568 -32.84 -22.25 -0.18
CA ASP A 568 -31.48 -21.82 -0.46
C ASP A 568 -30.67 -22.91 -1.20
N LYS A 569 -30.76 -22.90 -2.52
CA LYS A 569 -30.03 -23.85 -3.37
C LYS A 569 -28.53 -23.55 -3.42
N LEU A 570 -28.13 -22.27 -3.29
CA LEU A 570 -26.73 -21.90 -3.31
C LEU A 570 -26.01 -22.44 -2.07
N MET A 571 -26.55 -22.21 -0.88
CA MET A 571 -25.99 -22.73 0.37
C MET A 571 -25.97 -24.27 0.37
N ALA A 572 -27.03 -24.92 -0.13
CA ALA A 572 -27.07 -26.37 -0.27
C ALA A 572 -25.98 -26.89 -1.20
N ALA A 573 -25.74 -26.21 -2.33
CA ALA A 573 -24.68 -26.59 -3.28
C ALA A 573 -23.28 -26.38 -2.67
N ILE A 574 -23.03 -25.25 -2.00
CA ILE A 574 -21.76 -24.96 -1.30
C ILE A 574 -21.47 -26.03 -0.23
N SER A 575 -22.49 -26.42 0.53
CA SER A 575 -22.34 -27.40 1.60
C SER A 575 -22.09 -28.82 1.09
N SER A 576 -22.68 -29.19 -0.07
CA SER A 576 -22.55 -30.53 -0.64
C SER A 576 -21.30 -30.72 -1.50
N ASP A 577 -20.94 -29.69 -2.30
CA ASP A 577 -19.83 -29.77 -3.25
C ASP A 577 -19.30 -28.34 -3.52
N PRO A 578 -18.45 -27.82 -2.62
CA PRO A 578 -17.90 -26.48 -2.76
C PRO A 578 -17.03 -26.32 -4.02
N ASP A 579 -16.32 -27.36 -4.46
CA ASP A 579 -15.46 -27.30 -5.63
C ASP A 579 -16.25 -27.09 -6.92
N LYS A 580 -17.42 -27.68 -7.03
CA LYS A 580 -18.36 -27.43 -8.12
C LYS A 580 -18.78 -25.96 -8.17
N VAL A 581 -19.14 -25.40 -7.03
CA VAL A 581 -19.53 -23.98 -6.91
C VAL A 581 -18.36 -23.08 -7.32
N VAL A 582 -17.16 -23.37 -6.85
CA VAL A 582 -15.94 -22.61 -7.23
C VAL A 582 -15.72 -22.66 -8.74
N LYS A 583 -15.76 -23.84 -9.37
CA LYS A 583 -15.59 -23.98 -10.82
C LYS A 583 -16.62 -23.15 -11.59
N PHE A 584 -17.90 -23.26 -11.21
CA PHE A 584 -18.99 -22.53 -11.88
C PHE A 584 -18.81 -21.01 -11.76
N PHE A 585 -18.68 -20.49 -10.55
CA PHE A 585 -18.63 -19.04 -10.32
C PHE A 585 -17.33 -18.40 -10.80
N THR A 586 -16.22 -19.13 -10.80
CA THR A 586 -14.98 -18.68 -11.45
C THR A 586 -15.20 -18.45 -12.94
N GLU A 587 -15.84 -19.39 -13.65
CA GLU A 587 -16.10 -19.27 -15.08
C GLU A 587 -17.17 -18.21 -15.38
N LEU A 588 -18.22 -18.13 -14.58
CA LEU A 588 -19.23 -17.08 -14.64
C LEU A 588 -18.59 -15.68 -14.54
N SER A 589 -17.70 -15.50 -13.57
CA SER A 589 -17.00 -14.23 -13.35
C SER A 589 -16.05 -13.87 -14.48
N LYS A 590 -15.38 -14.86 -15.10
CA LYS A 590 -14.56 -14.66 -16.30
C LYS A 590 -15.41 -14.22 -17.49
N ASN A 591 -16.54 -14.86 -17.70
CA ASN A 591 -17.44 -14.54 -18.81
C ASN A 591 -18.01 -13.12 -18.67
N LEU A 592 -18.42 -12.74 -17.45
CA LEU A 592 -18.87 -11.37 -17.17
C LEU A 592 -17.73 -10.36 -17.34
N TYR A 593 -16.54 -10.67 -16.84
CA TYR A 593 -15.37 -9.82 -16.97
C TYR A 593 -15.01 -9.55 -18.43
N ASN A 594 -14.99 -10.61 -19.26
CA ASN A 594 -14.71 -10.50 -20.68
C ASN A 594 -15.79 -9.68 -21.41
N ALA A 595 -17.07 -9.90 -21.10
CA ALA A 595 -18.17 -9.15 -21.69
C ALA A 595 -18.10 -7.65 -21.37
N ILE A 596 -17.72 -7.30 -20.14
CA ILE A 596 -17.49 -5.90 -19.74
C ILE A 596 -16.27 -5.33 -20.49
N ASN A 597 -15.15 -6.06 -20.48
CA ASN A 597 -13.90 -5.65 -21.15
C ASN A 597 -14.11 -5.36 -22.63
N ASP A 598 -14.77 -6.28 -23.35
CA ASP A 598 -15.04 -6.15 -24.79
C ASP A 598 -15.93 -4.95 -25.09
N LYS A 599 -16.93 -4.69 -24.24
CA LYS A 599 -17.81 -3.53 -24.39
C LYS A 599 -17.13 -2.22 -24.01
N MET A 600 -16.32 -2.20 -22.96
CA MET A 600 -15.54 -1.01 -22.61
C MET A 600 -14.55 -0.64 -23.71
N ALA A 601 -13.85 -1.61 -24.30
CA ALA A 601 -12.91 -1.39 -25.39
C ALA A 601 -13.60 -0.82 -26.64
N SER A 602 -14.75 -1.38 -27.06
CA SER A 602 -15.51 -0.89 -28.20
C SER A 602 -16.09 0.51 -27.97
N GLN A 603 -16.60 0.77 -26.78
CA GLN A 603 -17.19 2.06 -26.42
C GLN A 603 -16.17 3.18 -26.27
N TYR A 604 -14.98 2.88 -25.78
CA TYR A 604 -13.90 3.87 -25.70
C TYR A 604 -13.54 4.38 -27.10
N SER A 605 -13.45 3.50 -28.10
CA SER A 605 -13.23 3.88 -29.49
C SER A 605 -14.37 4.74 -30.03
N ASP A 606 -15.62 4.28 -29.93
CA ASP A 606 -16.81 5.01 -30.40
C ASP A 606 -16.96 6.37 -29.72
N TYR A 607 -16.64 6.47 -28.44
CA TYR A 607 -16.70 7.71 -27.66
C TYR A 607 -15.61 8.69 -28.10
N LYS A 608 -14.38 8.23 -28.26
CA LYS A 608 -13.26 9.04 -28.75
C LYS A 608 -13.56 9.64 -30.13
N ASP A 609 -14.12 8.83 -31.05
CA ASP A 609 -14.49 9.27 -32.38
C ASP A 609 -15.63 10.29 -32.33
N LYS A 610 -16.61 10.11 -31.46
CA LYS A 610 -17.68 11.09 -31.24
C LYS A 610 -17.17 12.40 -30.67
N VAL A 611 -16.30 12.34 -29.66
CA VAL A 611 -15.69 13.55 -29.05
C VAL A 611 -14.89 14.30 -30.07
N SER A 612 -14.00 13.66 -30.83
CA SER A 612 -13.21 14.27 -31.90
C SER A 612 -14.11 14.92 -32.95
N THR A 613 -15.18 14.23 -33.39
CA THR A 613 -16.15 14.79 -34.36
C THR A 613 -16.88 16.02 -33.81
N TRP A 614 -17.15 16.07 -32.48
CA TRP A 614 -17.81 17.24 -31.88
C TRP A 614 -16.84 18.39 -31.66
N GLU A 615 -15.59 18.12 -31.26
CA GLU A 615 -14.53 19.13 -31.15
C GLU A 615 -14.27 19.80 -32.49
N GLU A 616 -14.17 19.05 -33.58
CA GLU A 616 -14.06 19.59 -34.94
C GLU A 616 -15.26 20.45 -35.31
N LYS A 617 -16.48 19.99 -35.01
CA LYS A 617 -17.69 20.78 -35.27
C LYS A 617 -17.76 22.07 -34.46
N ILE A 618 -17.35 22.03 -33.19
CA ILE A 618 -17.28 23.19 -32.31
C ILE A 618 -16.30 24.21 -32.89
N ALA A 619 -15.07 23.77 -33.23
CA ALA A 619 -14.05 24.62 -33.83
C ALA A 619 -14.51 25.25 -35.14
N ASP A 620 -15.14 24.48 -36.04
CA ASP A 620 -15.71 24.97 -37.29
C ASP A 620 -16.82 26.01 -37.06
N TYR A 621 -17.66 25.80 -36.03
CA TYR A 621 -18.72 26.75 -35.68
C TYR A 621 -18.16 28.03 -35.06
N GLU A 622 -17.17 27.94 -34.16
CA GLU A 622 -16.48 29.09 -33.58
C GLU A 622 -15.82 29.93 -34.67
N GLU A 623 -15.03 29.31 -35.56
CA GLU A 623 -14.37 30.01 -36.67
C GLU A 623 -15.37 30.70 -37.60
N LYS A 624 -16.47 30.02 -37.92
CA LYS A 624 -17.54 30.57 -38.77
C LYS A 624 -18.27 31.74 -38.10
N TYR A 625 -18.37 31.69 -36.75
CA TYR A 625 -18.95 32.76 -35.94
C TYR A 625 -18.03 33.97 -35.85
N TYR A 626 -16.75 33.77 -35.55
CA TYR A 626 -15.76 34.84 -35.51
C TYR A 626 -15.67 35.57 -36.87
N LYS A 627 -15.65 34.83 -37.97
CA LYS A 627 -15.69 35.45 -39.32
C LYS A 627 -16.94 36.28 -39.56
N LYS A 628 -18.10 35.82 -39.13
CA LYS A 628 -19.36 36.56 -39.31
C LYS A 628 -19.45 37.77 -38.38
N PHE A 629 -18.99 37.64 -37.15
CA PHE A 629 -18.96 38.73 -36.17
C PHE A 629 -18.00 39.85 -36.63
N SER A 630 -16.81 39.48 -37.08
CA SER A 630 -15.84 40.44 -37.65
C SER A 630 -16.38 41.15 -38.91
N ALA A 631 -17.07 40.41 -39.79
CA ALA A 631 -17.70 41.02 -40.97
C ALA A 631 -18.82 41.99 -40.58
N MET A 632 -19.58 41.69 -39.52
CA MET A 632 -20.62 42.56 -38.99
C MET A 632 -20.04 43.82 -38.33
N GLU A 633 -18.96 43.71 -37.54
CA GLU A 633 -18.25 44.85 -36.96
C GLU A 633 -17.71 45.79 -38.04
N VAL A 634 -17.11 45.24 -39.11
CA VAL A 634 -16.64 46.01 -40.26
C VAL A 634 -17.80 46.71 -40.98
N ALA A 635 -18.94 46.05 -41.14
CA ALA A 635 -20.13 46.66 -41.73
C ALA A 635 -20.73 47.77 -40.86
N LEU A 636 -20.79 47.56 -39.53
CA LEU A 636 -21.22 48.56 -38.56
C LEU A 636 -20.28 49.77 -38.53
N SER A 637 -18.97 49.56 -38.53
CA SER A 637 -17.96 50.63 -38.60
C SER A 637 -18.08 51.45 -39.88
N LYS A 638 -18.35 50.80 -41.03
CA LYS A 638 -18.63 51.50 -42.32
C LYS A 638 -19.90 52.29 -42.24
N LEU A 639 -21.00 51.76 -41.73
CA LEU A 639 -22.27 52.47 -41.54
C LEU A 639 -22.10 53.66 -40.61
N GLN A 640 -21.38 53.54 -39.52
CA GLN A 640 -21.10 54.60 -38.58
C GLN A 640 -20.21 55.70 -39.16
N SER A 641 -19.21 55.30 -39.98
CA SER A 641 -18.41 56.27 -40.78
C SER A 641 -19.22 57.02 -41.82
N GLN A 642 -20.13 56.34 -42.51
CA GLN A 642 -21.06 56.96 -43.47
C GLN A 642 -22.07 57.92 -42.78
N GLN A 643 -22.57 57.52 -41.60
CA GLN A 643 -23.43 58.34 -40.75
C GLN A 643 -22.74 59.62 -40.30
N ASN A 644 -21.47 59.50 -39.84
CA ASN A 644 -20.63 60.63 -39.41
C ASN A 644 -20.30 61.55 -40.62
N SER A 645 -20.06 60.99 -41.79
CA SER A 645 -19.84 61.78 -43.06
C SER A 645 -21.09 62.54 -43.50
N LEU A 646 -22.25 61.90 -43.36
CA LEU A 646 -23.56 62.59 -43.66
C LEU A 646 -23.88 63.65 -42.62
N ALA A 647 -23.62 63.38 -41.30
CA ALA A 647 -23.80 64.38 -40.21
C ALA A 647 -22.89 65.60 -40.40
N ASN A 648 -21.67 65.39 -40.89
CA ASN A 648 -20.73 66.48 -41.20
C ASN A 648 -21.15 67.29 -42.49
N LEU A 649 -21.83 66.65 -43.45
CA LEU A 649 -22.34 67.28 -44.65
C LEU A 649 -23.60 68.13 -44.36
N PHE A 650 -24.42 67.77 -43.40
CA PHE A 650 -25.64 68.46 -43.01
C PHE A 650 -25.47 69.37 -41.77
N GLY A 651 -24.33 69.35 -41.10
CA GLY A 651 -24.03 70.15 -39.91
C GLY A 651 -23.21 71.43 -40.19
N SER A 652 -22.88 71.71 -41.43
CA SER A 652 -22.20 72.93 -41.83
C SER A 652 -23.17 73.86 -42.58
N ASN A 653 -24.13 74.40 -41.85
CA ASN A 653 -24.84 75.67 -42.19
C ASN A 653 -25.16 76.40 -40.87
#